data_059421972c34378f89b4acfb17f89201
#
_entry.id   059421972c34378f89b4acfb17f89201
#
_cell.length_a   1.000
_cell.length_b   1.000
_cell.length_c   1.000
_cell.angle_alpha   90.00
_cell.angle_beta   90.00
_cell.angle_gamma   90.00
#
_symmetry.space_group_name_H-M   'P 1'
#
loop_
_entity.id
_entity.type
_entity.pdbx_description
1 polymer ?
#
loop_
_entity_poly.entity_id
_entity_poly.type
_entity_poly.pdbx_seq_one_letter_code
_entity_poly.pdbx_strand_id
1 'polypeptide(L)'
;MARCAPNSPEASASAAHPSGQALFCFYCPVPLSPGAASDITTEAMISVDTRMGSGVSLVDVAAKHDDQWVRKREDIDWTYTNAYEKFLREEGWPPPMLTSLSDVTNRILGLLQDPRSEGTTWSRRGLVIGHVQSGKTANYTGVIARAADAGYKFIIVIAGIHNNLRKQTQERIDEAFIGRSSDPEDRRIIGVGLEQGYPHPATLTNINEDFNKNTATRSGWKINDFSKPIILIIKKNVTTLSALHKWLKDLNAKGDGRISDVPMLLIDDEADNASINTNKEDLDPTRTNAKIREILSLFAKSCYVGYTATPFANIFINPDAYSDDVRDDLFPRDFIYCLDAPTTYFGAEKVFLNEETSQSIVRPIDDCEDFIPHTHKRDRPITELPPSLYRALDEFIVARTIRNLRGQTNKHCSMMINVSRFVPVQRAVRDFLSLREKKIREAVRANYLMPESVSSANTYMQGLKGVFETEYVNVGFTWPDVKAALNSVFDHLHLYVINSKSDEVLDYTRYEKEGVGLTAIAVGGLSLSRGLTIEGLTVSYMYRNTRMYDTLMQMGRWFGYRPGFEDLCRVHLSRDSINWYSHIAEAAEELTQQVKRMRRDGLSPKDFGLYVLSHPDSLLITAANKMRFSEEITVE
;
A
#
# COMPACT_ATOMS: atom_id res chain seq x y z
N MET A 1 1.88 30.97 -20.89
CA MET A 1 1.78 32.07 -19.90
C MET A 1 1.43 33.36 -20.64
N ALA A 2 0.19 33.75 -20.63
CA ALA A 2 -0.24 35.08 -21.06
C ALA A 2 -0.90 35.74 -19.85
N ARG A 3 -0.28 36.81 -19.36
CA ARG A 3 -0.83 37.67 -18.31
C ARG A 3 -2.02 38.40 -18.86
N CYS A 4 -3.22 38.17 -18.34
CA CYS A 4 -4.33 39.10 -18.48
C CYS A 4 -4.26 40.14 -17.39
N ALA A 5 -4.29 41.40 -17.77
CA ALA A 5 -4.31 42.55 -16.87
C ALA A 5 -5.63 42.61 -16.08
N PRO A 6 -5.61 43.12 -14.84
CA PRO A 6 -6.81 43.23 -14.03
C PRO A 6 -7.49 44.59 -14.35
N ASN A 7 -8.68 44.53 -14.97
CA ASN A 7 -9.62 45.66 -14.90
C ASN A 7 -11.01 45.19 -15.28
N SER A 8 -11.80 44.85 -14.31
CA SER A 8 -13.18 45.30 -14.11
C SER A 8 -13.69 44.79 -12.74
N PRO A 9 -14.14 45.65 -11.85
CA PRO A 9 -14.82 45.29 -10.64
C PRO A 9 -16.26 44.93 -10.95
N GLU A 10 -16.80 44.00 -10.18
CA GLU A 10 -18.17 43.49 -10.21
C GLU A 10 -18.38 42.17 -11.00
N ALA A 11 -17.79 41.11 -10.46
CA ALA A 11 -18.44 39.80 -10.52
C ALA A 11 -18.76 39.40 -9.09
N SER A 12 -19.98 39.71 -8.67
CA SER A 12 -20.58 39.16 -7.45
C SER A 12 -20.43 37.65 -7.49
N ALA A 13 -19.96 37.08 -6.39
CA ALA A 13 -19.93 35.65 -6.18
C ALA A 13 -21.35 35.09 -6.32
N SER A 14 -21.74 34.66 -7.51
CA SER A 14 -22.94 33.90 -7.69
C SER A 14 -22.66 32.48 -7.21
N ALA A 15 -23.52 31.99 -6.38
CA ALA A 15 -23.49 30.66 -5.79
C ALA A 15 -23.10 29.62 -6.84
N ALA A 16 -22.17 28.76 -6.48
CA ALA A 16 -21.72 27.66 -7.31
C ALA A 16 -22.93 26.85 -7.82
N HIS A 17 -23.14 26.86 -9.12
CA HIS A 17 -24.16 26.03 -9.74
C HIS A 17 -23.67 24.57 -9.67
N PRO A 18 -24.51 23.59 -9.37
CA PRO A 18 -24.09 22.19 -9.20
C PRO A 18 -23.56 21.53 -10.47
N SER A 19 -23.57 22.19 -11.63
CA SER A 19 -22.91 21.72 -12.84
C SER A 19 -21.60 22.50 -13.04
N GLY A 20 -20.45 21.84 -12.91
CA GLY A 20 -19.12 22.40 -13.10
C GLY A 20 -18.87 23.10 -14.45
N GLN A 21 -19.81 23.02 -15.41
CA GLN A 21 -19.77 23.72 -16.69
C GLN A 21 -19.78 25.26 -16.54
N ALA A 22 -20.42 25.81 -15.51
CA ALA A 22 -20.51 27.27 -15.34
C ALA A 22 -19.18 27.90 -14.85
N LEU A 23 -18.38 27.19 -14.09
CA LEU A 23 -17.09 27.69 -13.55
C LEU A 23 -16.01 27.82 -14.63
N PHE A 24 -16.05 26.96 -15.65
CA PHE A 24 -15.00 26.92 -16.69
C PHE A 24 -15.27 27.85 -17.87
N CYS A 25 -16.52 28.25 -18.10
CA CYS A 25 -16.83 29.25 -19.13
C CYS A 25 -16.19 30.64 -18.87
N PHE A 26 -15.84 30.96 -17.62
CA PHE A 26 -15.21 32.24 -17.25
C PHE A 26 -13.69 32.29 -17.42
N TYR A 27 -13.03 31.12 -17.42
CA TYR A 27 -11.56 31.05 -17.41
C TYR A 27 -10.94 30.38 -18.63
N CYS A 28 -11.72 29.70 -19.44
CA CYS A 28 -11.21 28.97 -20.59
C CYS A 28 -12.05 29.30 -21.84
N PRO A 29 -11.52 30.07 -22.81
CA PRO A 29 -12.24 30.44 -24.02
C PRO A 29 -12.45 29.26 -25.00
N VAL A 30 -11.89 28.09 -24.70
CA VAL A 30 -12.07 26.87 -25.51
C VAL A 30 -13.09 25.97 -24.80
N PRO A 31 -14.19 25.58 -25.45
CA PRO A 31 -15.13 24.65 -24.83
C PRO A 31 -14.44 23.31 -24.57
N LEU A 32 -14.41 22.94 -23.30
CA LEU A 32 -13.91 21.63 -22.88
C LEU A 32 -14.84 20.53 -23.38
N SER A 33 -14.28 19.40 -23.77
CA SER A 33 -15.09 18.21 -24.03
C SER A 33 -15.86 17.82 -22.76
N PRO A 34 -17.06 17.23 -22.87
CA PRO A 34 -17.80 16.78 -21.68
C PRO A 34 -17.00 15.87 -20.76
N GLY A 35 -16.10 15.03 -21.29
CA GLY A 35 -15.18 14.20 -20.51
C GLY A 35 -14.16 15.03 -19.72
N ALA A 36 -13.48 15.97 -20.37
CA ALA A 36 -12.49 16.82 -19.71
C ALA A 36 -13.10 17.71 -18.61
N ALA A 37 -14.32 18.19 -18.79
CA ALA A 37 -15.05 18.95 -17.77
C ALA A 37 -15.41 18.05 -16.56
N SER A 38 -15.80 16.80 -16.81
CA SER A 38 -16.08 15.81 -15.76
C SER A 38 -14.83 15.45 -14.97
N ASP A 39 -13.70 15.23 -15.64
CA ASP A 39 -12.42 14.89 -15.01
C ASP A 39 -11.93 16.03 -14.11
N ILE A 40 -11.93 17.26 -14.60
CA ILE A 40 -11.54 18.45 -13.83
C ILE A 40 -12.48 18.66 -12.63
N THR A 41 -13.77 18.43 -12.80
CA THR A 41 -14.75 18.56 -11.70
C THR A 41 -14.51 17.47 -10.65
N THR A 42 -14.27 16.24 -11.08
CA THR A 42 -13.97 15.11 -10.20
C THR A 42 -12.65 15.33 -9.45
N GLU A 43 -11.59 15.77 -10.11
CA GLU A 43 -10.31 16.12 -9.49
C GLU A 43 -10.45 17.28 -8.50
N ALA A 44 -11.21 18.31 -8.85
CA ALA A 44 -11.49 19.44 -7.97
C ALA A 44 -12.29 19.00 -6.73
N MET A 45 -13.31 18.16 -6.87
CA MET A 45 -14.08 17.61 -5.75
C MET A 45 -13.20 16.74 -4.85
N ILE A 46 -12.41 15.83 -5.42
CA ILE A 46 -11.46 15.00 -4.66
C ILE A 46 -10.48 15.90 -3.91
N SER A 47 -9.95 16.94 -4.55
CA SER A 47 -9.01 17.87 -3.94
C SER A 47 -9.59 18.65 -2.76
N VAL A 48 -10.87 19.04 -2.83
CA VAL A 48 -11.53 19.81 -1.77
C VAL A 48 -11.96 18.93 -0.61
N ASP A 49 -12.44 17.71 -0.88
CA ASP A 49 -12.98 16.82 0.12
C ASP A 49 -11.94 15.89 0.76
N THR A 50 -10.75 15.78 0.17
CA THR A 50 -9.69 14.94 0.74
C THR A 50 -9.08 15.58 1.97
N ARG A 51 -9.32 14.97 3.13
CA ARG A 51 -8.75 15.35 4.42
C ARG A 51 -8.01 14.16 5.01
N MET A 52 -6.89 14.42 5.66
CA MET A 52 -6.12 13.43 6.41
C MET A 52 -5.80 14.02 7.77
N GLY A 53 -6.08 13.28 8.83
CA GLY A 53 -5.72 13.67 10.18
C GLY A 53 -4.21 13.62 10.42
N SER A 54 -3.79 14.20 11.53
CA SER A 54 -2.37 14.22 11.90
C SER A 54 -1.90 12.96 12.62
N GLY A 55 -2.76 11.96 12.76
CA GLY A 55 -2.46 10.74 13.50
C GLY A 55 -2.26 10.94 15.00
N VAL A 56 -1.90 9.86 15.70
CA VAL A 56 -1.65 9.84 17.14
C VAL A 56 -0.33 9.17 17.45
N SER A 57 0.48 9.81 18.30
CA SER A 57 1.72 9.23 18.82
C SER A 57 1.60 8.85 20.29
N LEU A 58 2.10 7.70 20.65
CA LEU A 58 2.40 7.27 22.00
C LEU A 58 3.92 7.29 22.17
N VAL A 59 4.43 7.98 23.18
CA VAL A 59 5.88 8.25 23.34
C VAL A 59 6.31 7.88 24.76
N ASP A 60 7.51 7.33 24.91
CA ASP A 60 8.12 7.15 26.22
C ASP A 60 8.54 8.51 26.81
N VAL A 61 7.69 9.07 27.67
CA VAL A 61 7.92 10.33 28.34
C VAL A 61 9.08 10.26 29.32
N ALA A 62 9.31 9.09 29.92
CA ALA A 62 10.40 8.87 30.88
C ALA A 62 11.80 8.97 30.23
N ALA A 63 11.89 8.70 28.94
CA ALA A 63 13.15 8.82 28.19
C ALA A 63 13.66 10.26 28.01
N LYS A 64 12.89 11.28 28.43
CA LYS A 64 13.24 12.72 28.32
C LYS A 64 13.71 13.14 26.92
N HIS A 65 13.14 12.53 25.90
CA HIS A 65 13.43 12.86 24.52
C HIS A 65 12.83 14.20 24.14
N ASP A 66 13.61 15.06 23.47
CA ASP A 66 13.15 16.32 22.93
C ASP A 66 12.54 16.10 21.54
N ASP A 67 11.22 15.93 21.43
CA ASP A 67 10.51 15.76 20.16
C ASP A 67 10.36 17.05 19.35
N GLN A 68 10.75 18.20 19.94
CA GLN A 68 10.74 19.52 19.29
C GLN A 68 12.11 19.91 18.71
N TRP A 69 13.10 19.02 18.73
CA TRP A 69 14.46 19.34 18.25
C TRP A 69 14.47 19.83 16.79
N VAL A 70 13.58 19.31 15.93
CA VAL A 70 13.45 19.72 14.52
C VAL A 70 13.15 21.21 14.41
N ARG A 71 12.27 21.73 15.27
CA ARG A 71 11.89 23.16 15.28
C ARG A 71 13.00 24.06 15.83
N LYS A 72 13.88 23.53 16.65
CA LYS A 72 14.99 24.25 17.28
C LYS A 72 16.21 24.35 16.35
N ARG A 73 16.25 23.54 15.30
CA ARG A 73 17.35 23.49 14.34
C ARG A 73 17.05 24.35 13.11
N GLU A 74 17.55 25.59 13.13
CA GLU A 74 17.46 26.55 12.01
C GLU A 74 18.46 26.26 10.88
N ASP A 75 19.44 25.39 11.12
CA ASP A 75 20.51 25.02 10.19
C ASP A 75 20.17 23.91 9.21
N ILE A 76 18.94 23.37 9.25
CA ILE A 76 18.52 22.31 8.33
C ILE A 76 18.15 22.91 6.98
N ASP A 77 18.88 22.52 5.95
CA ASP A 77 18.52 22.78 4.56
C ASP A 77 17.57 21.69 4.05
N TRP A 78 16.31 22.04 3.85
CA TRP A 78 15.24 21.12 3.44
C TRP A 78 15.26 20.78 1.94
N THR A 79 16.43 20.58 1.34
CA THR A 79 16.60 20.32 -0.10
C THR A 79 15.90 19.06 -0.55
N TYR A 80 16.13 17.91 0.11
CA TYR A 80 15.49 16.65 -0.24
C TYR A 80 13.98 16.67 0.00
N THR A 81 13.57 17.25 1.13
CA THR A 81 12.15 17.39 1.50
C THR A 81 11.40 18.24 0.49
N ASN A 82 11.93 19.42 0.15
CA ASN A 82 11.27 20.32 -0.80
C ASN A 82 11.15 19.71 -2.20
N ALA A 83 12.18 19.00 -2.66
CA ALA A 83 12.14 18.30 -3.93
C ALA A 83 11.08 17.19 -3.92
N TYR A 84 10.97 16.42 -2.83
CA TYR A 84 9.96 15.38 -2.69
C TYR A 84 8.53 15.94 -2.65
N GLU A 85 8.28 16.98 -1.88
CA GLU A 85 6.95 17.63 -1.81
C GLU A 85 6.56 18.26 -3.17
N LYS A 86 7.52 18.79 -3.91
CA LYS A 86 7.30 19.29 -5.26
C LYS A 86 6.97 18.16 -6.23
N PHE A 87 7.72 17.06 -6.19
CA PHE A 87 7.46 15.86 -6.99
C PHE A 87 6.04 15.33 -6.76
N LEU A 88 5.60 15.18 -5.51
CA LEU A 88 4.24 14.72 -5.21
C LEU A 88 3.17 15.67 -5.74
N ARG A 89 3.43 16.97 -5.72
CA ARG A 89 2.51 17.98 -6.29
C ARG A 89 2.40 17.84 -7.81
N GLU A 90 3.52 17.57 -8.48
CA GLU A 90 3.56 17.33 -9.93
C GLU A 90 2.87 16.01 -10.31
N GLU A 91 2.93 15.01 -9.42
CA GLU A 91 2.17 13.75 -9.51
C GLU A 91 0.66 13.91 -9.20
N GLY A 92 0.19 15.13 -8.95
CA GLY A 92 -1.23 15.42 -8.77
C GLY A 92 -1.77 15.17 -7.36
N TRP A 93 -0.91 15.10 -6.33
CA TRP A 93 -1.38 14.95 -4.96
C TRP A 93 -2.17 16.19 -4.49
N PRO A 94 -3.36 16.01 -3.90
CA PRO A 94 -4.16 17.13 -3.38
C PRO A 94 -3.41 17.94 -2.33
N PRO A 95 -3.46 19.29 -2.37
CA PRO A 95 -2.75 20.15 -1.41
C PRO A 95 -3.02 19.83 0.07
N PRO A 96 -4.25 19.49 0.51
CA PRO A 96 -4.49 19.11 1.89
C PRO A 96 -3.75 17.81 2.30
N MET A 97 -3.62 16.85 1.38
CA MET A 97 -2.85 15.62 1.64
C MET A 97 -1.35 15.92 1.75
N LEU A 98 -0.81 16.79 0.90
CA LEU A 98 0.60 17.20 0.97
C LEU A 98 0.91 17.89 2.31
N THR A 99 0.03 18.80 2.75
CA THR A 99 0.18 19.45 4.06
C THR A 99 0.16 18.43 5.20
N SER A 100 -0.80 17.53 5.20
CA SER A 100 -0.89 16.49 6.23
C SER A 100 0.30 15.53 6.20
N LEU A 101 0.77 15.13 5.02
CA LEU A 101 1.96 14.28 4.88
C LEU A 101 3.20 15.00 5.41
N SER A 102 3.37 16.29 5.09
CA SER A 102 4.44 17.12 5.59
C SER A 102 4.43 17.21 7.12
N ASP A 103 3.27 17.51 7.72
CA ASP A 103 3.12 17.58 9.17
C ASP A 103 3.40 16.25 9.86
N VAL A 104 2.87 15.15 9.35
CA VAL A 104 3.04 13.81 9.91
C VAL A 104 4.49 13.37 9.83
N THR A 105 5.13 13.52 8.67
CA THR A 105 6.55 13.14 8.49
C THR A 105 7.49 14.00 9.34
N ASN A 106 7.17 15.29 9.54
CA ASN A 106 7.89 16.15 10.44
C ASN A 106 7.76 15.72 11.91
N ARG A 107 6.56 15.30 12.34
CA ARG A 107 6.35 14.75 13.70
C ARG A 107 7.10 13.45 13.89
N ILE A 108 7.06 12.53 12.91
CA ILE A 108 7.81 11.27 12.99
C ILE A 108 9.32 11.56 13.05
N LEU A 109 9.85 12.52 12.27
CA LEU A 109 11.24 12.94 12.37
C LEU A 109 11.58 13.45 13.78
N GLY A 110 10.70 14.23 14.39
CA GLY A 110 10.87 14.70 15.78
C GLY A 110 10.96 13.57 16.80
N LEU A 111 10.26 12.45 16.55
CA LEU A 111 10.34 11.24 17.39
C LEU A 111 11.63 10.43 17.20
N LEU A 112 12.35 10.63 16.08
CA LEU A 112 13.71 10.12 15.92
C LEU A 112 14.69 10.97 16.73
N GLN A 113 15.90 10.46 16.94
CA GLN A 113 16.94 11.23 17.62
C GLN A 113 17.53 12.29 16.69
N ASP A 114 17.81 13.48 17.20
CA ASP A 114 18.62 14.45 16.47
C ASP A 114 19.99 13.81 16.15
N PRO A 115 20.34 13.67 14.85
CA PRO A 115 21.62 13.06 14.47
C PRO A 115 22.85 13.84 14.92
N ARG A 116 22.68 15.12 15.26
CA ARG A 116 23.73 16.00 15.80
C ARG A 116 23.71 16.13 17.31
N SER A 117 22.79 15.43 17.99
CA SER A 117 22.71 15.46 19.45
C SER A 117 24.07 15.13 20.10
N GLU A 118 24.36 15.84 21.19
CA GLU A 118 25.52 15.55 22.02
C GLU A 118 25.40 14.13 22.58
N GLY A 119 26.52 13.46 22.68
CA GLY A 119 26.61 12.08 23.12
C GLY A 119 27.16 11.13 22.05
N THR A 120 27.88 10.13 22.53
CA THR A 120 28.59 9.18 21.65
C THR A 120 27.71 8.06 21.14
N THR A 121 26.63 7.73 21.87
CA THR A 121 25.78 6.58 21.57
C THR A 121 24.30 6.87 21.86
N TRP A 122 23.43 6.49 20.93
CA TRP A 122 21.98 6.47 21.12
C TRP A 122 21.33 5.43 20.21
N SER A 123 20.22 4.89 20.66
CA SER A 123 19.42 3.91 19.89
C SER A 123 17.95 4.15 20.17
N ARG A 124 17.17 4.45 19.13
CA ARG A 124 15.71 4.63 19.23
C ARG A 124 14.97 3.63 18.37
N ARG A 125 13.83 3.17 18.88
CA ARG A 125 12.98 2.17 18.23
C ARG A 125 11.52 2.62 18.25
N GLY A 126 10.94 2.72 17.07
CA GLY A 126 9.55 3.10 16.90
C GLY A 126 8.79 2.19 15.94
N LEU A 127 7.48 2.34 15.98
CA LEU A 127 6.54 1.67 15.09
C LEU A 127 5.58 2.71 14.50
N VAL A 128 5.42 2.68 13.20
CA VAL A 128 4.40 3.45 12.48
C VAL A 128 3.33 2.48 11.98
N ILE A 129 2.13 2.65 12.48
CA ILE A 129 0.95 1.85 12.14
C ILE A 129 0.15 2.64 11.11
N GLY A 130 -0.06 2.06 9.94
CA GLY A 130 -0.90 2.62 8.89
C GLY A 130 -1.90 1.60 8.38
N HIS A 131 -2.79 2.01 7.50
CA HIS A 131 -3.76 1.12 6.90
C HIS A 131 -3.16 0.35 5.70
N VAL A 132 -3.83 -0.72 5.28
CA VAL A 132 -3.41 -1.50 4.09
C VAL A 132 -3.54 -0.63 2.84
N GLN A 133 -2.47 -0.51 2.04
CA GLN A 133 -2.45 0.30 0.81
C GLN A 133 -2.82 1.79 1.01
N SER A 134 -2.55 2.36 2.18
CA SER A 134 -2.86 3.76 2.52
C SER A 134 -1.75 4.76 2.19
N GLY A 135 -0.68 4.35 1.50
CA GLY A 135 0.43 5.24 1.17
C GLY A 135 1.58 5.25 2.20
N LYS A 136 1.76 4.17 2.99
CA LYS A 136 2.91 4.03 3.90
C LYS A 136 4.25 4.29 3.22
N THR A 137 4.43 3.85 1.97
CA THR A 137 5.64 4.12 1.18
C THR A 137 5.89 5.61 1.03
N ALA A 138 4.86 6.39 0.67
CA ALA A 138 5.00 7.84 0.58
C ALA A 138 5.34 8.48 1.93
N ASN A 139 4.76 7.97 3.03
CA ASN A 139 5.07 8.45 4.37
C ASN A 139 6.54 8.20 4.73
N TYR A 140 7.03 6.95 4.62
CA TYR A 140 8.44 6.71 5.00
C TYR A 140 9.43 7.35 4.01
N THR A 141 9.09 7.56 2.74
CA THR A 141 9.92 8.34 1.81
C THR A 141 10.04 9.80 2.26
N GLY A 142 8.94 10.41 2.73
CA GLY A 142 8.98 11.74 3.33
C GLY A 142 9.83 11.80 4.60
N VAL A 143 9.75 10.76 5.45
CA VAL A 143 10.63 10.65 6.64
C VAL A 143 12.10 10.49 6.22
N ILE A 144 12.41 9.71 5.18
CA ILE A 144 13.76 9.52 4.64
C ILE A 144 14.32 10.86 4.13
N ALA A 145 13.54 11.60 3.33
CA ALA A 145 13.96 12.90 2.81
C ALA A 145 14.30 13.88 3.94
N ARG A 146 13.41 14.00 4.93
CA ARG A 146 13.62 14.85 6.13
C ARG A 146 14.80 14.39 6.98
N ALA A 147 14.97 13.08 7.17
CA ALA A 147 16.09 12.52 7.92
C ALA A 147 17.43 12.80 7.23
N ALA A 148 17.48 12.69 5.89
CA ALA A 148 18.66 13.04 5.10
C ALA A 148 19.02 14.52 5.23
N ASP A 149 18.05 15.44 5.14
CA ASP A 149 18.24 16.87 5.36
C ASP A 149 18.73 17.16 6.80
N ALA A 150 18.20 16.45 7.79
CA ALA A 150 18.59 16.59 9.18
C ALA A 150 20.01 16.06 9.49
N GLY A 151 20.58 15.21 8.62
CA GLY A 151 21.95 14.71 8.75
C GLY A 151 22.09 13.21 8.99
N TYR A 152 21.04 12.42 8.82
CA TYR A 152 21.19 10.96 8.75
C TYR A 152 21.95 10.57 7.49
N LYS A 153 23.10 9.95 7.66
CA LYS A 153 24.06 9.67 6.59
C LYS A 153 23.84 8.33 5.91
N PHE A 154 23.38 7.33 6.66
CA PHE A 154 23.22 5.98 6.18
C PHE A 154 21.79 5.50 6.43
N ILE A 155 21.08 5.19 5.36
CA ILE A 155 19.67 4.84 5.40
C ILE A 155 19.48 3.44 4.81
N ILE A 156 18.78 2.58 5.52
CA ILE A 156 18.45 1.23 5.07
C ILE A 156 16.93 1.11 5.02
N VAL A 157 16.39 0.65 3.89
CA VAL A 157 14.99 0.24 3.75
C VAL A 157 14.94 -1.27 3.55
N ILE A 158 14.36 -1.98 4.50
CA ILE A 158 14.09 -3.41 4.37
C ILE A 158 12.70 -3.56 3.75
N ALA A 159 12.65 -3.92 2.46
CA ALA A 159 11.45 -3.89 1.60
C ALA A 159 10.77 -5.26 1.47
N GLY A 160 10.40 -5.89 2.59
CA GLY A 160 9.69 -7.18 2.61
C GLY A 160 10.54 -8.38 2.17
N ILE A 161 9.90 -9.55 2.01
CA ILE A 161 10.58 -10.84 1.77
C ILE A 161 10.67 -11.22 0.28
N HIS A 162 9.93 -10.56 -0.61
CA HIS A 162 9.84 -10.89 -2.03
C HIS A 162 10.66 -9.93 -2.90
N ASN A 163 11.29 -10.45 -3.96
CA ASN A 163 12.07 -9.64 -4.91
C ASN A 163 11.24 -8.55 -5.58
N ASN A 164 9.99 -8.86 -5.94
CA ASN A 164 9.10 -7.90 -6.60
C ASN A 164 8.81 -6.69 -5.71
N LEU A 165 8.57 -6.90 -4.39
CA LEU A 165 8.38 -5.80 -3.44
C LEU A 165 9.64 -4.94 -3.33
N ARG A 166 10.81 -5.58 -3.21
CA ARG A 166 12.08 -4.85 -3.19
C ARG A 166 12.27 -4.03 -4.47
N LYS A 167 12.03 -4.64 -5.64
CA LYS A 167 12.13 -3.94 -6.93
C LYS A 167 11.20 -2.73 -6.99
N GLN A 168 9.92 -2.90 -6.68
CA GLN A 168 8.95 -1.80 -6.65
C GLN A 168 9.33 -0.69 -5.66
N THR A 169 9.86 -1.06 -4.49
CA THR A 169 10.34 -0.08 -3.52
C THR A 169 11.56 0.65 -4.03
N GLN A 170 12.50 -0.05 -4.71
CA GLN A 170 13.66 0.58 -5.34
C GLN A 170 13.23 1.60 -6.40
N GLU A 171 12.33 1.22 -7.32
CA GLU A 171 11.81 2.10 -8.37
C GLU A 171 11.18 3.37 -7.78
N ARG A 172 10.34 3.22 -6.76
CA ARG A 172 9.72 4.36 -6.07
C ARG A 172 10.73 5.27 -5.36
N ILE A 173 11.74 4.70 -4.73
CA ILE A 173 12.80 5.47 -4.06
C ILE A 173 13.74 6.11 -5.09
N ASP A 174 13.97 5.46 -6.22
CA ASP A 174 14.72 6.05 -7.33
C ASP A 174 14.06 7.35 -7.82
N GLU A 175 12.73 7.33 -8.02
CA GLU A 175 11.96 8.50 -8.46
C GLU A 175 11.83 9.58 -7.37
N ALA A 176 11.50 9.15 -6.15
CA ALA A 176 11.07 10.06 -5.08
C ALA A 176 12.21 10.56 -4.18
N PHE A 177 13.41 9.95 -4.23
CA PHE A 177 14.52 10.33 -3.36
C PHE A 177 15.89 10.27 -4.03
N ILE A 178 16.23 9.23 -4.81
CA ILE A 178 17.55 9.14 -5.46
C ILE A 178 17.64 10.11 -6.65
N GLY A 179 16.54 10.28 -7.38
CA GLY A 179 16.45 11.16 -8.54
C GLY A 179 17.12 10.61 -9.80
N ARG A 180 17.48 9.33 -9.80
CA ARG A 180 18.05 8.60 -10.93
C ARG A 180 17.55 7.19 -10.93
N SER A 181 17.32 6.66 -12.13
CA SER A 181 17.10 5.22 -12.26
C SER A 181 18.35 4.46 -11.82
N SER A 182 18.16 3.48 -10.94
CA SER A 182 19.23 2.58 -10.51
C SER A 182 19.43 1.40 -11.48
N ASP A 183 18.68 1.37 -12.60
CA ASP A 183 18.91 0.39 -13.65
C ASP A 183 20.33 0.57 -14.25
N PRO A 184 21.17 -0.45 -14.21
CA PRO A 184 22.51 -0.37 -14.81
C PRO A 184 22.50 -0.02 -16.30
N GLU A 185 21.43 -0.38 -17.03
CA GLU A 185 21.27 -0.16 -18.47
C GLU A 185 20.59 1.19 -18.78
N ASP A 186 19.85 1.78 -17.83
CA ASP A 186 19.11 3.03 -18.01
C ASP A 186 19.27 3.98 -16.82
N ARG A 187 20.39 4.70 -16.77
CA ARG A 187 20.74 5.61 -15.67
C ARG A 187 20.20 7.04 -15.85
N ARG A 188 19.05 7.20 -16.49
CA ARG A 188 18.45 8.51 -16.72
C ARG A 188 18.06 9.21 -15.40
N ILE A 189 17.97 10.53 -15.46
CA ILE A 189 17.44 11.36 -14.37
C ILE A 189 15.91 11.23 -14.39
N ILE A 190 15.31 11.00 -13.24
CA ILE A 190 13.87 10.78 -13.05
C ILE A 190 13.36 11.47 -11.78
N GLY A 191 12.07 11.68 -11.70
CA GLY A 191 11.39 12.16 -10.50
C GLY A 191 12.04 13.41 -9.90
N VAL A 192 12.36 13.36 -8.61
CA VAL A 192 12.99 14.48 -7.88
C VAL A 192 14.32 14.94 -8.49
N GLY A 193 14.99 14.08 -9.25
CA GLY A 193 16.24 14.41 -9.91
C GLY A 193 16.11 15.42 -11.05
N LEU A 194 14.91 15.67 -11.55
CA LEU A 194 14.62 16.69 -12.55
C LEU A 194 14.72 18.10 -11.96
N GLU A 195 14.74 18.23 -10.62
CA GLU A 195 14.96 19.50 -9.95
C GLU A 195 16.39 19.99 -10.17
N GLN A 196 16.54 21.25 -10.55
CA GLN A 196 17.86 21.84 -10.83
C GLN A 196 18.75 21.82 -9.59
N GLY A 197 19.93 21.22 -9.72
CA GLY A 197 20.90 21.15 -8.63
C GLY A 197 20.61 20.09 -7.58
N TYR A 198 19.67 19.18 -7.82
CA TYR A 198 19.34 18.10 -6.88
C TYR A 198 20.56 17.28 -6.47
N PRO A 199 20.85 17.14 -5.17
CA PRO A 199 22.09 16.49 -4.72
C PRO A 199 21.91 14.97 -4.60
N HIS A 200 21.82 14.26 -5.70
CA HIS A 200 21.53 12.83 -5.77
C HIS A 200 22.19 12.00 -4.66
N PRO A 201 21.40 11.31 -3.81
CA PRO A 201 21.93 10.33 -2.86
C PRO A 201 22.65 9.17 -3.55
N ALA A 202 23.57 8.54 -2.83
CA ALA A 202 24.24 7.34 -3.31
C ALA A 202 23.41 6.09 -2.96
N THR A 203 23.49 5.07 -3.84
CA THR A 203 22.92 3.75 -3.56
C THR A 203 23.88 2.63 -3.96
N LEU A 204 23.88 1.54 -3.20
CA LEU A 204 24.63 0.31 -3.48
C LEU A 204 23.71 -0.86 -3.85
N THR A 205 22.42 -0.56 -4.06
CA THR A 205 21.40 -1.49 -4.57
C THR A 205 20.84 -0.94 -5.88
N ASN A 206 20.22 -1.79 -6.68
CA ASN A 206 19.59 -1.38 -7.93
C ASN A 206 18.30 -2.18 -8.18
N ILE A 207 17.54 -1.84 -9.21
CA ILE A 207 16.26 -2.50 -9.50
C ILE A 207 16.41 -4.00 -9.79
N ASN A 208 17.53 -4.42 -10.35
CA ASN A 208 17.78 -5.81 -10.75
C ASN A 208 18.46 -6.61 -9.64
N GLU A 209 19.33 -5.97 -8.85
CA GLU A 209 20.17 -6.63 -7.85
C GLU A 209 19.96 -6.07 -6.45
N ASP A 210 19.86 -6.97 -5.48
CA ASP A 210 19.92 -6.69 -4.06
C ASP A 210 21.36 -6.34 -3.63
N PHE A 211 21.58 -5.96 -2.37
CA PHE A 211 22.93 -5.68 -1.86
C PHE A 211 23.86 -6.87 -2.10
N ASN A 212 24.92 -6.61 -2.87
CA ASN A 212 25.93 -7.59 -3.20
C ASN A 212 27.27 -7.19 -2.58
N LYS A 213 27.72 -8.02 -1.59
CA LYS A 213 28.98 -7.80 -0.92
C LYS A 213 30.17 -7.72 -1.91
N ASN A 214 30.19 -8.56 -2.93
CA ASN A 214 31.31 -8.61 -3.87
C ASN A 214 31.50 -7.29 -4.61
N THR A 215 30.39 -6.66 -5.03
CA THR A 215 30.39 -5.34 -5.67
C THR A 215 30.86 -4.27 -4.70
N ALA A 216 30.30 -4.23 -3.47
CA ALA A 216 30.68 -3.24 -2.46
C ALA A 216 32.14 -3.42 -1.97
N THR A 217 32.60 -4.66 -1.80
CA THR A 217 33.98 -4.95 -1.33
C THR A 217 35.03 -4.73 -2.40
N ARG A 218 34.76 -5.11 -3.67
CA ARG A 218 35.70 -4.87 -4.80
C ARG A 218 35.96 -3.38 -5.02
N SER A 219 34.95 -2.55 -4.79
CA SER A 219 35.10 -1.10 -4.90
C SER A 219 35.85 -0.48 -3.73
N GLY A 220 36.03 -1.21 -2.61
CA GLY A 220 36.67 -0.72 -1.38
C GLY A 220 35.91 0.41 -0.69
N TRP A 221 34.66 0.67 -1.08
CA TRP A 221 33.87 1.80 -0.60
C TRP A 221 33.53 1.71 0.88
N LYS A 222 33.77 2.83 1.57
CA LYS A 222 33.35 3.06 2.95
C LYS A 222 32.25 4.11 2.97
N ILE A 223 31.42 4.08 4.02
CA ILE A 223 30.33 5.06 4.17
C ILE A 223 30.87 6.50 4.15
N ASN A 224 32.04 6.73 4.75
CA ASN A 224 32.64 8.05 4.83
C ASN A 224 33.23 8.57 3.52
N ASP A 225 33.38 7.72 2.51
CA ASP A 225 33.85 8.15 1.17
C ASP A 225 32.77 8.94 0.40
N PHE A 226 31.53 8.84 0.83
CA PHE A 226 30.40 9.53 0.21
C PHE A 226 30.11 10.86 0.91
N SER A 227 30.04 11.94 0.15
CA SER A 227 29.65 13.26 0.65
C SER A 227 28.13 13.38 0.85
N LYS A 228 27.34 12.61 0.12
CA LYS A 228 25.87 12.59 0.14
C LYS A 228 25.35 11.45 1.00
N PRO A 229 24.08 11.47 1.43
CA PRO A 229 23.43 10.33 2.07
C PRO A 229 23.52 9.08 1.22
N ILE A 230 23.63 7.92 1.88
CA ILE A 230 23.61 6.61 1.24
C ILE A 230 22.31 5.91 1.62
N ILE A 231 21.61 5.38 0.62
CA ILE A 231 20.40 4.58 0.84
C ILE A 231 20.55 3.20 0.21
N LEU A 232 20.11 2.18 0.96
CA LEU A 232 20.05 0.80 0.50
C LEU A 232 18.62 0.29 0.57
N ILE A 233 18.14 -0.30 -0.51
CA ILE A 233 16.84 -0.98 -0.54
C ILE A 233 17.09 -2.49 -0.63
N ILE A 234 16.93 -3.19 0.47
CA ILE A 234 17.30 -4.59 0.62
C ILE A 234 16.10 -5.49 0.89
N LYS A 235 16.23 -6.74 0.49
CA LYS A 235 15.25 -7.76 0.80
C LYS A 235 15.43 -8.28 2.24
N LYS A 236 14.31 -8.56 2.90
CA LYS A 236 14.26 -9.14 4.25
C LYS A 236 14.61 -10.63 4.22
N ASN A 237 15.89 -10.95 4.04
CA ASN A 237 16.40 -12.31 4.13
C ASN A 237 17.77 -12.39 4.78
N VAL A 238 18.07 -13.53 5.36
CA VAL A 238 19.31 -13.78 6.11
C VAL A 238 20.57 -13.58 5.25
N THR A 239 20.54 -13.98 3.98
CA THR A 239 21.72 -13.90 3.09
C THR A 239 22.11 -12.45 2.84
N THR A 240 21.17 -11.60 2.42
CA THR A 240 21.41 -10.18 2.18
C THR A 240 21.81 -9.45 3.45
N LEU A 241 21.08 -9.68 4.56
CA LEU A 241 21.38 -9.06 5.86
C LEU A 241 22.77 -9.47 6.38
N SER A 242 23.17 -10.74 6.21
CA SER A 242 24.52 -11.21 6.59
C SER A 242 25.61 -10.61 5.70
N ALA A 243 25.35 -10.46 4.41
CA ALA A 243 26.29 -9.81 3.49
C ALA A 243 26.49 -8.32 3.85
N LEU A 244 25.40 -7.62 4.16
CA LEU A 244 25.43 -6.23 4.63
C LEU A 244 26.16 -6.10 5.96
N HIS A 245 25.79 -6.90 6.96
CA HIS A 245 26.45 -6.91 8.27
C HIS A 245 27.97 -7.11 8.13
N LYS A 246 28.39 -8.08 7.32
CA LYS A 246 29.81 -8.36 7.09
C LYS A 246 30.53 -7.19 6.43
N TRP A 247 29.94 -6.57 5.41
CA TRP A 247 30.51 -5.38 4.76
C TRP A 247 30.65 -4.20 5.74
N LEU A 248 29.63 -3.94 6.56
CA LEU A 248 29.65 -2.90 7.57
C LEU A 248 30.75 -3.14 8.60
N LYS A 249 30.86 -4.38 9.10
CA LYS A 249 31.87 -4.76 10.09
C LYS A 249 33.27 -4.69 9.54
N ASP A 250 33.52 -5.27 8.36
CA ASP A 250 34.86 -5.42 7.79
C ASP A 250 35.47 -4.09 7.33
N LEU A 251 34.67 -3.17 6.77
CA LEU A 251 35.17 -1.96 6.13
C LEU A 251 34.86 -0.66 6.88
N ASN A 252 33.84 -0.65 7.75
CA ASN A 252 33.34 0.59 8.34
C ASN A 252 33.45 0.63 9.87
N ALA A 253 33.53 -0.52 10.56
CA ALA A 253 33.71 -0.54 12.01
C ALA A 253 35.14 -0.12 12.39
N LYS A 254 35.27 0.61 13.50
CA LYS A 254 36.53 1.03 14.11
C LYS A 254 37.07 -0.02 15.06
N GLY A 255 38.15 0.29 15.77
CA GLY A 255 38.82 -0.62 16.68
C GLY A 255 37.97 -1.17 17.83
N ASP A 256 36.92 -0.46 18.21
CA ASP A 256 35.91 -0.91 19.19
C ASP A 256 34.81 -1.81 18.58
N GLY A 257 34.91 -2.14 17.29
CA GLY A 257 33.94 -2.94 16.56
C GLY A 257 32.66 -2.20 16.17
N ARG A 258 32.63 -0.87 16.33
CA ARG A 258 31.46 -0.02 16.05
C ARG A 258 31.71 1.04 14.98
N ILE A 259 30.61 1.51 14.40
CA ILE A 259 30.55 2.65 13.48
C ILE A 259 30.05 3.85 14.29
N SER A 260 30.97 4.74 14.71
CA SER A 260 30.68 5.76 15.73
C SER A 260 30.14 7.07 15.13
N ASP A 261 30.61 7.44 13.94
CA ASP A 261 30.43 8.80 13.40
C ASP A 261 29.30 8.89 12.35
N VAL A 262 28.53 7.83 12.19
CA VAL A 262 27.49 7.74 11.15
C VAL A 262 26.13 7.54 11.79
N PRO A 263 25.26 8.57 11.85
CA PRO A 263 23.87 8.41 12.20
C PRO A 263 23.16 7.53 11.14
N MET A 264 22.51 6.46 11.60
CA MET A 264 21.84 5.47 10.76
C MET A 264 20.34 5.45 11.03
N LEU A 265 19.55 5.41 9.95
CA LEU A 265 18.11 5.16 9.99
C LEU A 265 17.80 3.84 9.27
N LEU A 266 17.12 2.94 9.95
CA LEU A 266 16.61 1.70 9.38
C LEU A 266 15.08 1.74 9.36
N ILE A 267 14.51 1.72 8.17
CA ILE A 267 13.08 1.57 7.93
C ILE A 267 12.81 0.09 7.62
N ASP A 268 11.92 -0.52 8.38
CA ASP A 268 11.52 -1.92 8.20
C ASP A 268 10.07 -1.98 7.73
N ASP A 269 9.87 -2.09 6.42
CA ASP A 269 8.54 -2.24 5.83
C ASP A 269 8.02 -3.68 6.05
N GLU A 270 6.72 -3.81 6.31
CA GLU A 270 6.11 -5.06 6.79
C GLU A 270 6.84 -5.61 8.05
N ALA A 271 7.02 -4.78 9.07
CA ALA A 271 7.76 -5.13 10.28
C ALA A 271 7.13 -6.30 11.08
N ASP A 272 5.85 -6.58 10.88
CA ASP A 272 5.14 -7.74 11.43
C ASP A 272 5.56 -9.08 10.81
N ASN A 273 6.32 -9.04 9.69
CA ASN A 273 6.67 -10.22 8.92
C ASN A 273 8.19 -10.46 8.92
N ALA A 274 8.60 -11.66 9.38
CA ALA A 274 9.99 -12.14 9.44
C ALA A 274 10.95 -11.33 10.34
N SER A 275 10.60 -10.12 10.78
CA SER A 275 11.38 -9.33 11.74
C SER A 275 11.10 -9.76 13.19
N ILE A 276 9.97 -10.37 13.44
CA ILE A 276 9.56 -10.84 14.77
C ILE A 276 10.36 -12.09 15.18
N ASN A 277 10.85 -12.08 16.41
CA ASN A 277 11.44 -13.29 16.99
C ASN A 277 10.33 -14.30 17.34
N THR A 278 10.34 -15.46 16.68
CA THR A 278 9.37 -16.53 16.90
C THR A 278 9.95 -17.73 17.67
N ASN A 279 11.21 -17.66 18.12
CA ASN A 279 11.83 -18.66 18.97
C ASN A 279 11.48 -18.40 20.44
N LYS A 280 11.60 -19.43 21.30
CA LYS A 280 11.44 -19.27 22.74
C LYS A 280 12.53 -18.36 23.31
N GLU A 281 12.28 -17.72 24.46
CA GLU A 281 13.24 -16.78 25.09
C GLU A 281 14.58 -17.45 25.46
N ASP A 282 14.54 -18.73 25.82
CA ASP A 282 15.69 -19.55 26.15
C ASP A 282 16.47 -20.06 24.93
N LEU A 283 16.01 -19.74 23.71
CA LEU A 283 16.66 -20.11 22.45
C LEU A 283 17.15 -18.85 21.72
N ASP A 284 18.17 -19.05 20.87
CA ASP A 284 18.67 -17.99 19.99
C ASP A 284 17.54 -17.36 19.17
N PRO A 285 17.54 -16.04 18.98
CA PRO A 285 16.55 -15.36 18.15
C PRO A 285 16.50 -15.91 16.73
N THR A 286 15.35 -15.76 16.06
CA THR A 286 15.24 -16.12 14.64
C THR A 286 16.31 -15.43 13.82
N ARG A 287 16.88 -16.13 12.86
CA ARG A 287 18.06 -15.66 12.09
C ARG A 287 17.88 -14.28 11.44
N THR A 288 16.68 -13.96 10.98
CA THR A 288 16.38 -12.65 10.38
C THR A 288 16.33 -11.56 11.45
N ASN A 289 15.61 -11.79 12.57
CA ASN A 289 15.56 -10.87 13.71
C ASN A 289 16.98 -10.62 14.25
N ALA A 290 17.74 -11.69 14.51
CA ALA A 290 19.12 -11.58 14.98
C ALA A 290 20.00 -10.70 14.07
N LYS A 291 19.91 -10.89 12.75
CA LYS A 291 20.71 -10.10 11.79
C LYS A 291 20.32 -8.63 11.74
N ILE A 292 19.04 -8.29 11.88
CA ILE A 292 18.61 -6.90 12.00
C ILE A 292 19.19 -6.27 13.26
N ARG A 293 19.11 -6.97 14.41
CA ARG A 293 19.65 -6.52 15.70
C ARG A 293 21.17 -6.36 15.66
N GLU A 294 21.89 -7.30 15.04
CA GLU A 294 23.33 -7.22 14.83
C GLU A 294 23.71 -5.97 14.00
N ILE A 295 22.99 -5.69 12.90
CA ILE A 295 23.23 -4.48 12.09
C ILE A 295 23.01 -3.21 12.93
N LEU A 296 21.91 -3.13 13.68
CA LEU A 296 21.62 -1.99 14.56
C LEU A 296 22.73 -1.80 15.61
N SER A 297 23.25 -2.88 16.19
CA SER A 297 24.27 -2.84 17.23
C SER A 297 25.65 -2.41 16.75
N LEU A 298 25.94 -2.52 15.44
CA LEU A 298 27.19 -2.01 14.85
C LEU A 298 27.26 -0.48 14.90
N PHE A 299 26.13 0.21 14.85
CA PHE A 299 26.11 1.67 14.87
C PHE A 299 26.00 2.19 16.29
N ALA A 300 26.85 3.15 16.63
CA ALA A 300 26.73 3.88 17.90
C ALA A 300 25.48 4.78 17.89
N LYS A 301 25.05 5.24 16.73
CA LYS A 301 23.93 6.14 16.52
C LYS A 301 22.93 5.50 15.55
N SER A 302 21.82 4.94 16.07
CA SER A 302 20.83 4.24 15.23
C SER A 302 19.39 4.53 15.62
N CYS A 303 18.55 4.69 14.61
CA CYS A 303 17.09 4.62 14.72
C CYS A 303 16.55 3.45 13.91
N TYR A 304 15.63 2.71 14.51
CA TYR A 304 14.82 1.67 13.86
C TYR A 304 13.37 2.11 13.86
N VAL A 305 12.71 2.08 12.70
CA VAL A 305 11.29 2.38 12.55
C VAL A 305 10.62 1.26 11.75
N GLY A 306 9.81 0.47 12.42
CA GLY A 306 8.94 -0.50 11.78
C GLY A 306 7.72 0.18 11.16
N TYR A 307 7.34 -0.22 9.96
CA TYR A 307 6.10 0.16 9.30
C TYR A 307 5.24 -1.08 9.09
N THR A 308 3.99 -1.02 9.50
CA THR A 308 3.04 -2.12 9.32
C THR A 308 1.60 -1.62 9.22
N ALA A 309 0.74 -2.45 8.59
CA ALA A 309 -0.71 -2.28 8.64
C ALA A 309 -1.37 -3.28 9.62
N THR A 310 -0.58 -4.23 10.15
CA THR A 310 -1.02 -5.31 11.04
C THR A 310 -0.09 -5.38 12.24
N PRO A 311 -0.20 -4.44 13.19
CA PRO A 311 0.79 -4.21 14.25
C PRO A 311 0.81 -5.27 15.35
N PHE A 312 -0.15 -6.19 15.33
CA PHE A 312 -0.40 -7.12 16.44
C PHE A 312 0.85 -7.93 16.84
N ALA A 313 1.60 -8.43 15.87
CA ALA A 313 2.84 -9.16 16.17
C ALA A 313 3.93 -8.29 16.78
N ASN A 314 3.99 -7.01 16.44
CA ASN A 314 5.00 -6.06 16.92
C ASN A 314 4.74 -5.61 18.36
N ILE A 315 3.46 -5.44 18.73
CA ILE A 315 3.06 -5.03 20.06
C ILE A 315 3.16 -6.16 21.09
N PHE A 316 3.14 -7.42 20.66
CA PHE A 316 3.32 -8.60 21.51
C PHE A 316 4.80 -9.02 21.68
N ILE A 317 5.76 -8.27 21.17
CA ILE A 317 7.17 -8.48 21.50
C ILE A 317 7.36 -8.15 22.99
N ASN A 318 8.02 -9.04 23.73
CA ASN A 318 8.36 -8.76 25.12
C ASN A 318 9.29 -7.52 25.20
N PRO A 319 8.89 -6.43 25.89
CA PRO A 319 9.70 -5.22 26.00
C PRO A 319 11.02 -5.44 26.73
N ASP A 320 11.10 -6.47 27.57
CA ASP A 320 12.29 -6.82 28.36
C ASP A 320 13.13 -7.93 27.71
N ALA A 321 12.75 -8.40 26.52
CA ALA A 321 13.49 -9.44 25.80
C ALA A 321 14.90 -8.96 25.42
N TYR A 322 15.90 -9.58 26.01
CA TYR A 322 17.32 -9.29 25.83
C TYR A 322 18.11 -10.55 25.47
N SER A 323 19.17 -10.42 24.71
CA SER A 323 20.17 -11.46 24.45
C SER A 323 21.54 -10.84 24.48
N ASP A 324 22.49 -11.52 25.16
CA ASP A 324 23.87 -11.04 25.29
C ASP A 324 24.55 -10.82 23.93
N ASP A 325 24.23 -11.66 22.93
CA ASP A 325 24.80 -11.59 21.57
C ASP A 325 24.23 -10.48 20.71
N VAL A 326 22.92 -10.22 20.80
CA VAL A 326 22.21 -9.30 19.90
C VAL A 326 21.42 -8.21 20.63
N ARG A 327 21.53 -8.11 21.93
CA ARG A 327 20.92 -7.11 22.83
C ARG A 327 19.38 -7.14 22.84
N ASP A 328 18.74 -5.95 23.01
CA ASP A 328 17.27 -5.83 23.09
C ASP A 328 16.59 -6.27 21.79
N ASP A 329 15.38 -6.80 21.91
CA ASP A 329 14.53 -7.12 20.75
C ASP A 329 13.95 -5.86 20.08
N LEU A 330 13.26 -6.03 18.97
CA LEU A 330 12.72 -4.94 18.12
C LEU A 330 11.40 -4.35 18.64
N PHE A 331 11.12 -4.47 19.93
CA PHE A 331 9.97 -3.82 20.56
C PHE A 331 10.03 -2.30 20.34
N PRO A 332 8.92 -1.63 19.95
CA PRO A 332 8.87 -0.19 19.68
C PRO A 332 8.84 0.64 20.99
N ARG A 333 9.88 0.52 21.79
CA ARG A 333 9.96 1.03 23.16
C ARG A 333 9.86 2.55 23.28
N ASP A 334 10.29 3.29 22.24
CA ASP A 334 10.41 4.74 22.30
C ASP A 334 9.15 5.46 21.79
N PHE A 335 8.51 4.93 20.74
CA PHE A 335 7.26 5.48 20.25
C PHE A 335 6.45 4.51 19.37
N ILE A 336 5.14 4.71 19.38
CA ILE A 336 4.18 4.16 18.40
C ILE A 336 3.44 5.33 17.78
N TYR A 337 3.36 5.36 16.46
CA TYR A 337 2.64 6.39 15.70
C TYR A 337 1.55 5.75 14.85
N CYS A 338 0.28 6.07 15.14
CA CYS A 338 -0.86 5.64 14.33
C CYS A 338 -1.16 6.71 13.28
N LEU A 339 -1.06 6.34 12.00
CA LEU A 339 -1.44 7.19 10.88
C LEU A 339 -2.95 7.19 10.71
N ASP A 340 -3.53 8.36 10.51
CA ASP A 340 -4.93 8.45 10.07
C ASP A 340 -5.02 8.16 8.55
N ALA A 341 -6.12 7.54 8.13
CA ALA A 341 -6.41 7.39 6.71
C ALA A 341 -7.04 8.67 6.16
N PRO A 342 -6.74 9.06 4.90
CA PRO A 342 -7.48 10.11 4.23
C PRO A 342 -8.97 9.76 4.06
N THR A 343 -9.84 10.76 4.00
CA THR A 343 -11.30 10.58 3.79
C THR A 343 -11.64 9.87 2.50
N THR A 344 -10.76 9.96 1.49
CA THR A 344 -10.89 9.27 0.19
C THR A 344 -10.36 7.83 0.22
N TYR A 345 -9.88 7.35 1.37
CA TYR A 345 -9.40 6.00 1.50
C TYR A 345 -10.57 5.00 1.54
N PHE A 346 -10.54 4.04 0.61
CA PHE A 346 -11.47 2.92 0.57
C PHE A 346 -10.96 1.82 1.51
N GLY A 347 -11.30 1.94 2.78
CA GLY A 347 -10.76 1.15 3.88
C GLY A 347 -11.73 0.15 4.47
N ALA A 348 -11.26 -0.54 5.53
CA ALA A 348 -12.03 -1.58 6.20
C ALA A 348 -13.31 -1.03 6.87
N GLU A 349 -13.25 0.20 7.41
CA GLU A 349 -14.43 0.87 7.98
C GLU A 349 -15.54 1.00 6.93
N LYS A 350 -15.24 1.56 5.75
CA LYS A 350 -16.17 1.76 4.65
C LYS A 350 -16.74 0.45 4.10
N VAL A 351 -15.87 -0.56 3.96
CA VAL A 351 -16.24 -1.84 3.34
C VAL A 351 -17.00 -2.74 4.30
N PHE A 352 -16.69 -2.71 5.62
CA PHE A 352 -17.21 -3.71 6.56
C PHE A 352 -17.96 -3.15 7.76
N LEU A 353 -17.68 -1.93 8.24
CA LEU A 353 -18.30 -1.40 9.46
C LEU A 353 -19.44 -0.41 9.18
N ASN A 354 -19.35 0.36 8.11
CA ASN A 354 -20.42 1.24 7.72
C ASN A 354 -21.50 0.43 6.98
N GLU A 355 -22.67 0.26 7.58
CA GLU A 355 -23.74 -0.60 7.08
C GLU A 355 -24.22 -0.19 5.69
N GLU A 356 -24.39 1.11 5.42
CA GLU A 356 -24.89 1.63 4.14
C GLU A 356 -23.91 1.33 2.99
N THR A 357 -22.62 1.63 3.19
CA THR A 357 -21.60 1.40 2.16
C THR A 357 -21.27 -0.09 2.02
N SER A 358 -21.25 -0.85 3.12
CA SER A 358 -21.01 -2.29 3.10
C SER A 358 -22.03 -3.03 2.25
N GLN A 359 -23.32 -2.73 2.41
CA GLN A 359 -24.41 -3.33 1.61
C GLN A 359 -24.25 -3.05 0.11
N SER A 360 -23.71 -1.92 -0.27
CA SER A 360 -23.47 -1.58 -1.67
C SER A 360 -22.22 -2.26 -2.25
N ILE A 361 -21.22 -2.61 -1.42
CA ILE A 361 -19.91 -3.10 -1.84
C ILE A 361 -19.80 -4.63 -1.70
N VAL A 362 -20.21 -5.19 -0.55
CA VAL A 362 -19.96 -6.58 -0.21
C VAL A 362 -21.05 -7.50 -0.75
N ARG A 363 -20.65 -8.62 -1.33
CA ARG A 363 -21.52 -9.67 -1.87
C ARG A 363 -21.14 -11.02 -1.26
N PRO A 364 -22.06 -11.69 -0.54
CA PRO A 364 -21.77 -13.02 0.01
C PRO A 364 -21.65 -14.07 -1.10
N ILE A 365 -20.69 -14.98 -0.94
CA ILE A 365 -20.52 -16.17 -1.78
C ILE A 365 -21.12 -17.33 -1.00
N ASP A 366 -22.23 -17.87 -1.46
CA ASP A 366 -22.94 -18.96 -0.80
C ASP A 366 -22.90 -20.29 -1.60
N ASP A 367 -22.47 -20.24 -2.87
CA ASP A 367 -22.52 -21.38 -3.80
C ASP A 367 -21.16 -22.01 -4.13
N CYS A 368 -20.04 -21.39 -3.77
CA CYS A 368 -18.71 -21.84 -4.22
C CYS A 368 -18.28 -23.18 -3.64
N GLU A 369 -18.74 -23.57 -2.44
CA GLU A 369 -18.38 -24.84 -1.79
C GLU A 369 -18.80 -26.06 -2.62
N ASP A 370 -19.91 -25.99 -3.33
CA ASP A 370 -20.42 -27.07 -4.17
C ASP A 370 -19.51 -27.32 -5.40
N PHE A 371 -18.85 -26.30 -5.91
CA PHE A 371 -17.99 -26.34 -7.10
C PHE A 371 -16.51 -26.48 -6.75
N ILE A 372 -16.02 -25.64 -5.84
CA ILE A 372 -14.62 -25.56 -5.41
C ILE A 372 -14.56 -25.56 -3.87
N PRO A 373 -14.67 -26.73 -3.22
CA PRO A 373 -14.63 -26.83 -1.76
C PRO A 373 -13.35 -26.25 -1.16
N HIS A 374 -13.43 -25.65 0.03
CA HIS A 374 -12.26 -25.12 0.75
C HIS A 374 -11.14 -26.16 0.92
N THR A 375 -11.50 -27.41 1.14
CA THR A 375 -10.57 -28.52 1.42
C THR A 375 -10.18 -29.34 0.19
N HIS A 376 -10.35 -28.77 -1.03
CA HIS A 376 -10.03 -29.49 -2.26
C HIS A 376 -8.53 -29.79 -2.40
N LYS A 377 -8.21 -30.87 -3.12
CA LYS A 377 -6.86 -31.29 -3.46
C LYS A 377 -6.36 -30.63 -4.75
N ARG A 378 -5.05 -30.75 -5.00
CA ARG A 378 -4.38 -30.15 -6.17
C ARG A 378 -4.92 -30.64 -7.51
N ASP A 379 -5.32 -31.89 -7.57
CA ASP A 379 -5.77 -32.63 -8.75
C ASP A 379 -7.29 -32.69 -8.91
N ARG A 380 -8.04 -31.90 -8.08
CA ARG A 380 -9.48 -31.82 -8.22
C ARG A 380 -9.88 -31.35 -9.62
N PRO A 381 -10.66 -32.12 -10.38
CA PRO A 381 -11.20 -31.65 -11.65
C PRO A 381 -12.24 -30.54 -11.40
N ILE A 382 -12.16 -29.46 -12.15
CA ILE A 382 -13.18 -28.43 -12.20
C ILE A 382 -14.00 -28.69 -13.47
N THR A 383 -15.28 -28.89 -13.30
CA THR A 383 -16.22 -29.19 -14.40
C THR A 383 -17.09 -27.97 -14.73
N GLU A 384 -17.30 -27.10 -13.75
CA GLU A 384 -18.12 -25.90 -13.86
C GLU A 384 -17.66 -24.88 -12.78
N LEU A 385 -17.98 -23.60 -12.98
CA LEU A 385 -17.71 -22.54 -12.00
C LEU A 385 -19.00 -22.12 -11.28
N PRO A 386 -18.88 -21.60 -10.04
CA PRO A 386 -20.03 -21.09 -9.30
C PRO A 386 -20.81 -20.03 -10.09
N PRO A 387 -22.14 -20.04 -10.08
CA PRO A 387 -22.96 -18.96 -10.65
C PRO A 387 -22.57 -17.56 -10.13
N SER A 388 -22.22 -17.44 -8.85
CA SER A 388 -21.74 -16.19 -8.24
C SER A 388 -20.45 -15.67 -8.90
N LEU A 389 -19.54 -16.55 -9.36
CA LEU A 389 -18.32 -16.14 -10.06
C LEU A 389 -18.61 -15.65 -11.49
N TYR A 390 -19.56 -16.28 -12.17
CA TYR A 390 -20.03 -15.77 -13.48
C TYR A 390 -20.73 -14.43 -13.35
N ARG A 391 -21.52 -14.23 -12.29
CA ARG A 391 -22.13 -12.93 -11.97
C ARG A 391 -21.06 -11.88 -11.70
N ALA A 392 -20.03 -12.18 -10.93
CA ALA A 392 -18.92 -11.27 -10.66
C ALA A 392 -18.16 -10.86 -11.94
N LEU A 393 -18.04 -11.76 -12.92
CA LEU A 393 -17.50 -11.43 -14.25
C LEU A 393 -18.41 -10.46 -15.00
N ASP A 394 -19.73 -10.72 -14.98
CA ASP A 394 -20.72 -9.84 -15.63
C ASP A 394 -20.70 -8.44 -14.96
N GLU A 395 -20.58 -8.35 -13.63
CA GLU A 395 -20.39 -7.09 -12.86
C GLU A 395 -19.11 -6.36 -13.29
N PHE A 396 -18.00 -7.08 -13.46
CA PHE A 396 -16.75 -6.48 -13.92
C PHE A 396 -16.85 -5.88 -15.31
N ILE A 397 -17.51 -6.57 -16.24
CA ILE A 397 -17.73 -6.07 -17.61
C ILE A 397 -18.60 -4.82 -17.60
N VAL A 398 -19.70 -4.80 -16.84
CA VAL A 398 -20.58 -3.63 -16.71
C VAL A 398 -19.85 -2.48 -16.04
N ALA A 399 -19.13 -2.72 -14.94
CA ALA A 399 -18.35 -1.70 -14.25
C ALA A 399 -17.27 -1.08 -15.14
N ARG A 400 -16.54 -1.91 -15.94
CA ARG A 400 -15.56 -1.39 -16.90
C ARG A 400 -16.22 -0.53 -17.98
N THR A 401 -17.39 -0.94 -18.47
CA THR A 401 -18.17 -0.13 -19.44
C THR A 401 -18.52 1.24 -18.86
N ILE A 402 -19.01 1.27 -17.62
CA ILE A 402 -19.35 2.53 -16.94
C ILE A 402 -18.10 3.41 -16.74
N ARG A 403 -16.96 2.83 -16.39
CA ARG A 403 -15.69 3.55 -16.31
C ARG A 403 -15.26 4.14 -17.65
N ASN A 404 -15.48 3.41 -18.74
CA ASN A 404 -15.23 3.94 -20.09
C ASN A 404 -16.16 5.13 -20.43
N LEU A 405 -17.43 5.05 -20.07
CA LEU A 405 -18.40 6.16 -20.23
C LEU A 405 -18.05 7.38 -19.38
N ARG A 406 -17.39 7.19 -18.23
CA ARG A 406 -16.84 8.25 -17.37
C ARG A 406 -15.50 8.83 -17.90
N GLY A 407 -15.06 8.47 -19.11
CA GLY A 407 -13.80 8.96 -19.69
C GLY A 407 -12.55 8.22 -19.23
N GLN A 408 -12.66 7.15 -18.45
CA GLN A 408 -11.52 6.41 -17.88
C GLN A 408 -10.99 5.30 -18.81
N THR A 409 -11.04 5.48 -20.12
CA THR A 409 -10.58 4.47 -21.09
C THR A 409 -9.08 4.20 -21.01
N ASN A 410 -8.28 5.22 -20.66
CA ASN A 410 -6.84 5.16 -20.47
C ASN A 410 -6.43 4.70 -19.05
N LYS A 411 -7.38 4.50 -18.14
CA LYS A 411 -7.09 4.00 -16.78
C LYS A 411 -7.24 2.49 -16.70
N HIS A 412 -6.35 1.83 -15.97
CA HIS A 412 -6.43 0.39 -15.75
C HIS A 412 -7.69 -0.01 -14.98
N CYS A 413 -8.22 -1.18 -15.30
CA CYS A 413 -9.36 -1.77 -14.61
C CYS A 413 -9.10 -3.25 -14.39
N SER A 414 -9.14 -3.70 -13.16
CA SER A 414 -8.76 -5.06 -12.81
C SER A 414 -9.85 -5.78 -12.01
N MET A 415 -9.93 -7.10 -12.23
CA MET A 415 -10.66 -8.05 -11.41
C MET A 415 -9.68 -9.04 -10.78
N MET A 416 -9.86 -9.33 -9.49
CA MET A 416 -9.05 -10.31 -8.77
C MET A 416 -9.90 -11.53 -8.39
N ILE A 417 -9.38 -12.73 -8.66
CA ILE A 417 -10.04 -14.01 -8.32
C ILE A 417 -9.08 -14.88 -7.52
N ASN A 418 -9.45 -15.20 -6.27
CA ASN A 418 -8.69 -16.05 -5.38
C ASN A 418 -9.57 -17.13 -4.77
N VAL A 419 -9.63 -18.28 -5.42
CA VAL A 419 -10.45 -19.43 -5.00
C VAL A 419 -9.64 -20.68 -4.64
N SER A 420 -8.36 -20.71 -5.02
CA SER A 420 -7.50 -21.87 -4.78
C SER A 420 -6.03 -21.49 -4.64
N ARG A 421 -5.29 -22.25 -3.80
CA ARG A 421 -3.82 -22.20 -3.72
C ARG A 421 -3.12 -23.02 -4.82
N PHE A 422 -3.84 -23.87 -5.52
CA PHE A 422 -3.27 -24.82 -6.46
C PHE A 422 -3.32 -24.31 -7.90
N VAL A 423 -2.17 -24.23 -8.54
CA VAL A 423 -2.00 -23.71 -9.92
C VAL A 423 -2.87 -24.45 -10.95
N PRO A 424 -3.00 -25.80 -10.92
CA PRO A 424 -3.88 -26.47 -11.86
C PRO A 424 -5.35 -26.03 -11.76
N VAL A 425 -5.85 -25.81 -10.54
CA VAL A 425 -7.20 -25.29 -10.30
C VAL A 425 -7.33 -23.83 -10.79
N GLN A 426 -6.33 -22.99 -10.52
CA GLN A 426 -6.31 -21.61 -11.02
C GLN A 426 -6.38 -21.55 -12.56
N ARG A 427 -5.64 -22.43 -13.25
CA ARG A 427 -5.67 -22.54 -14.71
C ARG A 427 -7.04 -22.98 -15.21
N ALA A 428 -7.63 -24.01 -14.60
CA ALA A 428 -8.97 -24.46 -14.96
C ALA A 428 -10.01 -23.33 -14.79
N VAL A 429 -9.97 -22.61 -13.68
CA VAL A 429 -10.85 -21.44 -13.44
C VAL A 429 -10.65 -20.38 -14.54
N ARG A 430 -9.39 -20.01 -14.86
CA ARG A 430 -9.09 -19.09 -15.95
C ARG A 430 -9.66 -19.58 -17.29
N ASP A 431 -9.54 -20.86 -17.62
CA ASP A 431 -9.98 -21.43 -18.88
C ASP A 431 -11.52 -21.38 -19.02
N PHE A 432 -12.26 -21.72 -17.95
CA PHE A 432 -13.71 -21.56 -17.92
C PHE A 432 -14.16 -20.11 -18.04
N LEU A 433 -13.48 -19.18 -17.36
CA LEU A 433 -13.76 -17.75 -17.47
C LEU A 433 -13.47 -17.21 -18.88
N SER A 434 -12.38 -17.66 -19.49
CA SER A 434 -12.04 -17.29 -20.87
C SER A 434 -13.10 -17.77 -21.87
N LEU A 435 -13.63 -18.98 -21.68
CA LEU A 435 -14.72 -19.49 -22.49
C LEU A 435 -16.01 -18.67 -22.29
N ARG A 436 -16.34 -18.31 -21.04
CA ARG A 436 -17.50 -17.46 -20.72
C ARG A 436 -17.35 -16.07 -21.32
N GLU A 437 -16.17 -15.45 -21.15
CA GLU A 437 -15.84 -14.12 -21.69
C GLU A 437 -15.99 -14.10 -23.21
N LYS A 438 -15.47 -15.12 -23.91
CA LYS A 438 -15.61 -15.23 -25.37
C LYS A 438 -17.08 -15.24 -25.80
N LYS A 439 -17.92 -16.03 -25.11
CA LYS A 439 -19.36 -16.08 -25.41
C LYS A 439 -20.05 -14.74 -25.16
N ILE A 440 -19.69 -14.03 -24.07
CA ILE A 440 -20.22 -12.69 -23.78
C ILE A 440 -19.77 -11.71 -24.87
N ARG A 441 -18.50 -11.74 -25.25
CA ARG A 441 -17.94 -10.88 -26.32
C ARG A 441 -18.67 -11.08 -27.65
N GLU A 442 -18.92 -12.33 -28.04
CA GLU A 442 -19.68 -12.66 -29.26
C GLU A 442 -21.12 -12.17 -29.16
N ALA A 443 -21.79 -12.35 -28.03
CA ALA A 443 -23.14 -11.88 -27.78
C ALA A 443 -23.23 -10.33 -27.84
N VAL A 444 -22.28 -9.64 -27.18
CA VAL A 444 -22.21 -8.18 -27.20
C VAL A 444 -21.98 -7.67 -28.61
N ARG A 445 -21.01 -8.19 -29.36
CA ARG A 445 -20.73 -7.79 -30.75
C ARG A 445 -21.94 -7.91 -31.66
N ALA A 446 -22.74 -8.95 -31.44
CA ALA A 446 -23.97 -9.15 -32.24
C ALA A 446 -25.13 -8.28 -31.82
N ASN A 447 -25.18 -7.74 -30.59
CA ASN A 447 -26.40 -7.17 -30.01
C ASN A 447 -26.27 -5.74 -29.48
N TYR A 448 -25.05 -5.18 -29.27
CA TYR A 448 -24.86 -3.90 -28.56
C TYR A 448 -25.54 -2.69 -29.21
N LEU A 449 -25.72 -2.71 -30.55
CA LEU A 449 -26.44 -1.69 -31.31
C LEU A 449 -27.87 -2.11 -31.71
N MET A 450 -28.29 -3.34 -31.41
CA MET A 450 -29.61 -3.82 -31.77
C MET A 450 -30.71 -3.21 -30.87
N PRO A 451 -31.93 -3.07 -31.36
CA PRO A 451 -33.08 -2.68 -30.55
C PRO A 451 -33.22 -3.60 -29.32
N GLU A 452 -33.76 -3.08 -28.24
CA GLU A 452 -33.90 -3.85 -26.99
C GLU A 452 -34.75 -5.11 -27.17
N SER A 453 -35.80 -5.06 -28.00
CA SER A 453 -36.63 -6.23 -28.33
C SER A 453 -35.85 -7.39 -28.95
N VAL A 454 -34.73 -7.12 -29.59
CA VAL A 454 -33.84 -8.14 -30.19
C VAL A 454 -32.77 -8.55 -29.20
N SER A 455 -32.07 -7.59 -28.61
CA SER A 455 -30.95 -7.88 -27.68
C SER A 455 -31.40 -8.60 -26.43
N SER A 456 -32.61 -8.35 -25.94
CA SER A 456 -33.20 -9.03 -24.78
C SER A 456 -33.51 -10.53 -24.98
N ALA A 457 -33.50 -11.03 -26.22
CA ALA A 457 -33.63 -12.46 -26.49
C ALA A 457 -32.31 -13.25 -26.20
N ASN A 458 -31.16 -12.57 -26.13
CA ASN A 458 -29.89 -13.19 -25.86
C ASN A 458 -29.65 -13.30 -24.35
N THR A 459 -29.38 -14.49 -23.84
CA THR A 459 -29.21 -14.78 -22.39
C THR A 459 -28.02 -14.04 -21.76
N TYR A 460 -26.93 -13.84 -22.51
CA TYR A 460 -25.77 -13.08 -22.00
C TYR A 460 -26.08 -11.60 -21.89
N MET A 461 -26.80 -11.03 -22.87
CA MET A 461 -27.26 -9.64 -22.80
C MET A 461 -28.26 -9.43 -21.67
N GLN A 462 -29.14 -10.41 -21.42
CA GLN A 462 -30.05 -10.39 -20.25
C GLN A 462 -29.28 -10.41 -18.94
N GLY A 463 -28.21 -11.23 -18.84
CA GLY A 463 -27.35 -11.29 -17.66
C GLY A 463 -26.69 -9.95 -17.37
N LEU A 464 -26.07 -9.30 -18.37
CA LEU A 464 -25.44 -7.99 -18.22
C LEU A 464 -26.46 -6.91 -17.84
N LYS A 465 -27.66 -6.93 -18.44
CA LYS A 465 -28.74 -6.02 -18.11
C LYS A 465 -29.23 -6.20 -16.68
N GLY A 466 -29.44 -7.45 -16.27
CA GLY A 466 -29.87 -7.78 -14.91
C GLY A 466 -28.85 -7.31 -13.86
N VAL A 467 -27.54 -7.45 -14.15
CA VAL A 467 -26.47 -6.90 -13.30
C VAL A 467 -26.54 -5.37 -13.24
N PHE A 468 -26.69 -4.68 -14.38
CA PHE A 468 -26.82 -3.23 -14.40
C PHE A 468 -28.01 -2.76 -13.55
N GLU A 469 -29.16 -3.37 -13.73
CA GLU A 469 -30.42 -3.00 -13.05
C GLU A 469 -30.38 -3.29 -11.54
N THR A 470 -29.59 -4.27 -11.09
CA THR A 470 -29.49 -4.62 -9.66
C THR A 470 -28.31 -3.95 -8.95
N GLU A 471 -27.20 -3.72 -9.65
CA GLU A 471 -25.95 -3.28 -9.03
C GLU A 471 -25.57 -1.84 -9.34
N TYR A 472 -25.98 -1.31 -10.51
CA TYR A 472 -25.43 -0.05 -11.05
C TYR A 472 -26.49 0.93 -11.54
N VAL A 473 -27.72 0.85 -11.07
CA VAL A 473 -28.83 1.72 -11.54
C VAL A 473 -28.59 3.22 -11.26
N ASN A 474 -27.83 3.54 -10.20
CA ASN A 474 -27.62 4.93 -9.75
C ASN A 474 -26.29 5.56 -10.23
N VAL A 475 -25.65 5.02 -11.27
CA VAL A 475 -24.30 5.45 -11.72
C VAL A 475 -24.32 6.64 -12.70
N GLY A 476 -25.49 7.23 -12.97
CA GLY A 476 -25.63 8.38 -13.87
C GLY A 476 -25.78 8.04 -15.35
N PHE A 477 -25.89 6.76 -15.71
CA PHE A 477 -26.12 6.28 -17.08
C PHE A 477 -27.35 5.38 -17.11
N THR A 478 -27.97 5.28 -18.30
CA THR A 478 -29.08 4.34 -18.55
C THR A 478 -28.58 3.05 -19.18
N TRP A 479 -29.38 1.97 -19.10
CA TRP A 479 -29.03 0.72 -19.77
C TRP A 479 -28.73 0.88 -21.28
N PRO A 480 -29.50 1.65 -22.06
CA PRO A 480 -29.17 1.92 -23.46
C PRO A 480 -27.78 2.53 -23.67
N ASP A 481 -27.35 3.45 -22.80
CA ASP A 481 -25.99 4.05 -22.84
C ASP A 481 -24.93 3.01 -22.58
N VAL A 482 -25.11 2.23 -21.53
CA VAL A 482 -24.18 1.15 -21.15
C VAL A 482 -24.13 0.08 -22.24
N LYS A 483 -25.28 -0.36 -22.74
CA LYS A 483 -25.36 -1.35 -23.82
C LYS A 483 -24.58 -0.93 -25.06
N ALA A 484 -24.74 0.30 -25.49
CA ALA A 484 -24.05 0.85 -26.68
C ALA A 484 -22.51 0.88 -26.49
N ALA A 485 -22.02 1.04 -25.25
CA ALA A 485 -20.62 1.13 -24.93
C ALA A 485 -19.96 -0.25 -24.60
N LEU A 486 -20.74 -1.32 -24.39
CA LEU A 486 -20.25 -2.64 -23.95
C LEU A 486 -19.10 -3.18 -24.81
N ASN A 487 -19.13 -2.96 -26.12
CA ASN A 487 -18.12 -3.52 -27.01
C ASN A 487 -16.69 -3.01 -26.72
N SER A 488 -16.57 -1.79 -26.19
CA SER A 488 -15.28 -1.16 -25.88
C SER A 488 -14.48 -1.85 -24.77
N VAL A 489 -15.12 -2.69 -23.96
CA VAL A 489 -14.45 -3.40 -22.84
C VAL A 489 -13.45 -4.42 -23.34
N PHE A 490 -13.71 -5.03 -24.49
CA PHE A 490 -12.99 -6.21 -24.98
C PHE A 490 -11.71 -5.89 -25.74
N ASP A 491 -11.42 -4.63 -26.02
CA ASP A 491 -10.26 -4.23 -26.83
C ASP A 491 -8.93 -4.58 -26.16
N HIS A 492 -8.86 -4.43 -24.83
CA HIS A 492 -7.65 -4.68 -24.02
C HIS A 492 -7.94 -5.59 -22.81
N LEU A 493 -8.96 -6.48 -22.93
CA LEU A 493 -9.29 -7.43 -21.86
C LEU A 493 -8.47 -8.70 -21.98
N HIS A 494 -7.72 -9.01 -20.91
CA HIS A 494 -6.87 -10.18 -20.82
C HIS A 494 -7.06 -10.92 -19.50
N LEU A 495 -6.95 -12.26 -19.55
CA LEU A 495 -7.01 -13.13 -18.39
C LEU A 495 -5.63 -13.68 -18.07
N TYR A 496 -5.20 -13.55 -16.81
CA TYR A 496 -3.88 -13.95 -16.32
C TYR A 496 -4.00 -14.99 -15.22
N VAL A 497 -3.01 -15.91 -15.14
CA VAL A 497 -2.81 -16.77 -13.97
C VAL A 497 -1.54 -16.32 -13.27
N ILE A 498 -1.68 -15.67 -12.13
CA ILE A 498 -0.58 -15.07 -11.37
C ILE A 498 -0.16 -15.98 -10.21
N ASN A 499 1.06 -16.49 -10.29
CA ASN A 499 1.66 -17.29 -9.22
C ASN A 499 3.18 -17.12 -9.21
N SER A 500 3.86 -17.69 -8.20
CA SER A 500 5.33 -17.56 -8.03
C SER A 500 6.17 -18.24 -9.13
N LYS A 501 5.54 -19.01 -10.01
CA LYS A 501 6.18 -19.74 -11.12
C LYS A 501 5.63 -19.32 -12.49
N SER A 502 4.76 -18.33 -12.53
CA SER A 502 4.17 -17.83 -13.76
C SER A 502 5.09 -16.79 -14.38
N ASP A 503 5.28 -16.88 -15.70
CA ASP A 503 5.94 -15.85 -16.51
C ASP A 503 4.94 -14.73 -16.88
N GLU A 504 3.63 -14.91 -16.56
CA GLU A 504 2.59 -13.92 -16.81
C GLU A 504 2.72 -12.77 -15.79
N VAL A 505 2.84 -11.55 -16.28
CA VAL A 505 2.96 -10.32 -15.49
C VAL A 505 1.86 -9.34 -15.89
N LEU A 506 1.29 -8.66 -14.92
CA LEU A 506 0.42 -7.51 -15.18
C LEU A 506 1.29 -6.30 -15.56
N ASP A 507 1.55 -6.15 -16.86
CA ASP A 507 2.43 -5.09 -17.37
C ASP A 507 1.65 -3.81 -17.64
N TYR A 508 1.23 -3.15 -16.56
CA TYR A 508 0.51 -1.87 -16.63
C TYR A 508 1.31 -0.79 -17.36
N THR A 509 2.62 -0.72 -17.10
CA THR A 509 3.51 0.30 -17.68
C THR A 509 3.54 0.25 -19.21
N ARG A 510 3.43 -0.93 -19.81
CA ARG A 510 3.36 -1.07 -21.25
C ARG A 510 2.11 -0.38 -21.81
N TYR A 511 0.95 -0.66 -21.20
CA TYR A 511 -0.33 -0.09 -21.65
C TYR A 511 -0.40 1.43 -21.41
N GLU A 512 0.21 1.93 -20.33
CA GLU A 512 0.34 3.38 -20.09
C GLU A 512 1.15 4.07 -21.20
N LYS A 513 2.28 3.48 -21.61
CA LYS A 513 3.08 4.00 -22.73
C LYS A 513 2.34 3.99 -24.06
N GLU A 514 1.41 3.07 -24.24
CA GLU A 514 0.51 3.00 -25.41
C GLU A 514 -0.68 3.97 -25.28
N GLY A 515 -0.84 4.67 -24.15
CA GLY A 515 -1.93 5.63 -23.89
C GLY A 515 -3.30 4.97 -23.66
N VAL A 516 -3.33 3.67 -23.32
CA VAL A 516 -4.56 2.89 -23.12
C VAL A 516 -4.59 2.23 -21.75
N GLY A 517 -5.78 1.88 -21.26
CA GLY A 517 -5.95 1.18 -19.99
C GLY A 517 -6.04 -0.34 -20.17
N LEU A 518 -5.17 -1.09 -19.48
CA LEU A 518 -5.28 -2.56 -19.38
C LEU A 518 -6.58 -2.93 -18.65
N THR A 519 -7.39 -3.82 -19.22
CA THR A 519 -8.50 -4.49 -18.56
C THR A 519 -8.05 -5.91 -18.19
N ALA A 520 -7.81 -6.19 -16.90
CA ALA A 520 -7.18 -7.42 -16.45
C ALA A 520 -8.10 -8.25 -15.56
N ILE A 521 -8.18 -9.56 -15.83
CA ILE A 521 -8.76 -10.53 -14.91
C ILE A 521 -7.63 -11.42 -14.39
N ALA A 522 -7.26 -11.25 -13.12
CA ALA A 522 -6.14 -11.94 -12.50
C ALA A 522 -6.65 -13.09 -11.61
N VAL A 523 -6.38 -14.33 -12.02
CA VAL A 523 -6.67 -15.54 -11.23
C VAL A 523 -5.40 -15.97 -10.52
N GLY A 524 -5.44 -16.15 -9.19
CA GLY A 524 -4.23 -16.57 -8.49
C GLY A 524 -4.47 -16.98 -7.03
N GLY A 525 -3.37 -17.18 -6.33
CA GLY A 525 -3.34 -17.55 -4.93
C GLY A 525 -2.67 -16.50 -4.06
N LEU A 526 -1.75 -16.91 -3.18
CA LEU A 526 -1.00 -16.01 -2.28
C LEU A 526 -0.19 -14.95 -3.02
N SER A 527 0.21 -15.20 -4.27
CA SER A 527 0.95 -14.20 -5.06
C SER A 527 0.12 -12.96 -5.38
N LEU A 528 -1.21 -13.08 -5.46
CA LEU A 528 -2.10 -11.92 -5.58
C LEU A 528 -2.24 -11.14 -4.27
N SER A 529 -2.09 -11.83 -3.14
CA SER A 529 -2.25 -11.24 -1.80
C SER A 529 -1.02 -10.46 -1.36
N ARG A 530 0.18 -10.78 -1.87
CA ARG A 530 1.45 -10.17 -1.44
C ARG A 530 2.35 -9.85 -2.63
N GLY A 531 2.91 -8.66 -2.63
CA GLY A 531 4.00 -8.30 -3.55
C GLY A 531 3.59 -7.98 -4.98
N LEU A 532 2.30 -7.85 -5.28
CA LEU A 532 1.79 -7.41 -6.58
C LEU A 532 0.86 -6.23 -6.41
N THR A 533 1.08 -5.15 -7.14
CA THR A 533 0.10 -4.08 -7.26
C THR A 533 -0.95 -4.49 -8.29
N ILE A 534 -2.23 -4.38 -7.93
CA ILE A 534 -3.36 -4.61 -8.84
C ILE A 534 -4.03 -3.27 -9.07
N GLU A 535 -3.66 -2.63 -10.18
CA GLU A 535 -4.13 -1.29 -10.47
C GLU A 535 -5.58 -1.29 -10.96
N GLY A 536 -6.34 -0.28 -10.52
CA GLY A 536 -7.73 -0.13 -10.89
C GLY A 536 -8.63 -1.29 -10.45
N LEU A 537 -8.28 -1.99 -9.35
CA LEU A 537 -9.07 -3.11 -8.84
C LEU A 537 -10.50 -2.68 -8.55
N THR A 538 -11.44 -3.22 -9.30
CA THR A 538 -12.87 -2.86 -9.27
C THR A 538 -13.72 -4.00 -8.72
N VAL A 539 -13.48 -5.24 -9.14
CA VAL A 539 -14.20 -6.42 -8.63
C VAL A 539 -13.23 -7.42 -8.04
N SER A 540 -13.53 -7.89 -6.85
CA SER A 540 -12.75 -8.92 -6.15
C SER A 540 -13.64 -10.11 -5.83
N TYR A 541 -13.21 -11.31 -6.19
CA TYR A 541 -13.86 -12.56 -5.82
C TYR A 541 -12.87 -13.40 -5.02
N MET A 542 -13.08 -13.47 -3.70
CA MET A 542 -12.19 -14.17 -2.80
C MET A 542 -12.96 -15.17 -1.94
N TYR A 543 -12.87 -16.43 -2.30
CA TYR A 543 -13.47 -17.52 -1.55
C TYR A 543 -12.47 -18.18 -0.59
N ARG A 544 -11.19 -18.25 -1.00
CA ARG A 544 -10.13 -18.74 -0.13
C ARG A 544 -9.91 -17.80 1.05
N ASN A 545 -9.86 -18.36 2.25
CA ASN A 545 -9.61 -17.62 3.48
C ASN A 545 -8.44 -18.21 4.30
N THR A 546 -8.10 -17.54 5.37
CA THR A 546 -7.12 -17.95 6.39
C THR A 546 -7.61 -17.49 7.75
N ARG A 547 -7.19 -18.16 8.81
CA ARG A 547 -7.60 -17.85 10.18
C ARG A 547 -6.68 -16.83 10.88
N MET A 548 -5.80 -16.14 10.16
CA MET A 548 -4.86 -15.17 10.74
C MET A 548 -5.20 -13.76 10.30
N TYR A 549 -5.39 -12.83 11.25
CA TYR A 549 -5.71 -11.42 11.01
C TYR A 549 -4.72 -10.76 10.04
N ASP A 550 -3.42 -10.87 10.33
CA ASP A 550 -2.35 -10.28 9.52
C ASP A 550 -2.40 -10.77 8.07
N THR A 551 -2.64 -12.04 7.86
CA THR A 551 -2.73 -12.61 6.51
C THR A 551 -4.02 -12.20 5.80
N LEU A 552 -5.17 -12.18 6.50
CA LEU A 552 -6.44 -11.70 5.94
C LEU A 552 -6.32 -10.25 5.48
N MET A 553 -5.81 -9.36 6.33
CA MET A 553 -5.65 -7.97 5.97
C MET A 553 -4.74 -7.77 4.76
N GLN A 554 -3.66 -8.55 4.64
CA GLN A 554 -2.78 -8.52 3.46
C GLN A 554 -3.44 -9.07 2.20
N MET A 555 -4.43 -9.96 2.33
CA MET A 555 -5.25 -10.46 1.22
C MET A 555 -6.28 -9.43 0.73
N GLY A 556 -6.63 -8.44 1.54
CA GLY A 556 -7.58 -7.37 1.24
C GLY A 556 -7.03 -6.35 0.24
N ARG A 557 -6.80 -6.77 -1.00
CA ARG A 557 -6.26 -5.90 -2.06
C ARG A 557 -7.27 -4.87 -2.58
N TRP A 558 -8.54 -5.01 -2.23
CA TRP A 558 -9.59 -4.02 -2.52
C TRP A 558 -9.47 -2.75 -1.69
N PHE A 559 -8.72 -2.71 -0.61
CA PHE A 559 -8.41 -1.47 0.10
C PHE A 559 -7.54 -0.53 -0.75
N GLY A 560 -7.56 0.78 -0.47
CA GLY A 560 -6.75 1.79 -1.16
C GLY A 560 -7.57 2.95 -1.69
N TYR A 561 -7.21 3.50 -2.84
CA TYR A 561 -7.87 4.65 -3.43
C TYR A 561 -8.62 4.26 -4.69
N ARG A 562 -9.85 4.80 -4.86
CA ARG A 562 -10.77 4.45 -5.96
C ARG A 562 -11.36 5.71 -6.62
N PRO A 563 -10.50 6.66 -7.11
CA PRO A 563 -10.98 7.94 -7.62
C PRO A 563 -11.91 7.75 -8.82
N GLY A 564 -13.15 8.24 -8.67
CA GLY A 564 -14.17 8.23 -9.71
C GLY A 564 -14.78 6.86 -10.05
N PHE A 565 -14.49 5.79 -9.25
CA PHE A 565 -15.11 4.47 -9.47
C PHE A 565 -15.38 3.68 -8.17
N GLU A 566 -15.38 4.35 -7.04
CA GLU A 566 -15.62 3.72 -5.72
C GLU A 566 -17.00 3.04 -5.68
N ASP A 567 -18.02 3.69 -6.22
CA ASP A 567 -19.38 3.19 -6.32
C ASP A 567 -19.54 1.94 -7.21
N LEU A 568 -18.56 1.68 -8.07
CA LEU A 568 -18.53 0.50 -8.94
C LEU A 568 -17.84 -0.70 -8.31
N CYS A 569 -17.16 -0.53 -7.17
CA CYS A 569 -16.43 -1.61 -6.53
C CYS A 569 -17.36 -2.67 -5.94
N ARG A 570 -17.02 -3.96 -6.17
CA ARG A 570 -17.71 -5.11 -5.57
C ARG A 570 -16.69 -6.09 -5.00
N VAL A 571 -16.99 -6.58 -3.79
CA VAL A 571 -16.13 -7.51 -3.06
C VAL A 571 -16.95 -8.75 -2.67
N HIS A 572 -16.72 -9.84 -3.38
CA HIS A 572 -17.36 -11.13 -3.13
C HIS A 572 -16.54 -11.93 -2.13
N LEU A 573 -17.14 -12.30 -1.00
CA LEU A 573 -16.51 -13.03 0.11
C LEU A 573 -17.44 -14.10 0.67
N SER A 574 -16.87 -15.17 1.24
CA SER A 574 -17.67 -16.08 2.08
C SER A 574 -18.20 -15.35 3.32
N ARG A 575 -19.33 -15.80 3.89
CA ARG A 575 -19.91 -15.20 5.09
C ARG A 575 -18.93 -15.18 6.26
N ASP A 576 -18.18 -16.25 6.47
CA ASP A 576 -17.14 -16.30 7.48
C ASP A 576 -16.08 -15.20 7.27
N SER A 577 -15.63 -15.01 6.02
CA SER A 577 -14.66 -13.97 5.70
C SER A 577 -15.21 -12.57 5.95
N ILE A 578 -16.49 -12.31 5.64
CA ILE A 578 -17.15 -11.03 5.93
C ILE A 578 -17.11 -10.75 7.44
N ASN A 579 -17.53 -11.71 8.25
CA ASN A 579 -17.54 -11.58 9.72
C ASN A 579 -16.11 -11.37 10.26
N TRP A 580 -15.14 -12.09 9.72
CA TRP A 580 -13.74 -11.95 10.14
C TRP A 580 -13.14 -10.59 9.78
N TYR A 581 -13.41 -10.07 8.59
CA TYR A 581 -12.95 -8.73 8.21
C TYR A 581 -13.60 -7.63 9.04
N SER A 582 -14.91 -7.74 9.36
CA SER A 582 -15.59 -6.81 10.25
C SER A 582 -14.94 -6.81 11.62
N HIS A 583 -14.72 -7.98 12.22
CA HIS A 583 -14.09 -8.12 13.53
C HIS A 583 -12.65 -7.56 13.54
N ILE A 584 -11.85 -7.81 12.48
CA ILE A 584 -10.49 -7.25 12.38
C ILE A 584 -10.53 -5.72 12.28
N ALA A 585 -11.51 -5.18 11.55
CA ALA A 585 -11.68 -3.74 11.43
C ALA A 585 -12.03 -3.10 12.78
N GLU A 586 -12.91 -3.73 13.57
CA GLU A 586 -13.24 -3.32 14.94
C GLU A 586 -12.00 -3.39 15.84
N ALA A 587 -11.26 -4.50 15.81
CA ALA A 587 -10.04 -4.66 16.61
C ALA A 587 -8.95 -3.63 16.28
N ALA A 588 -8.81 -3.25 15.00
CA ALA A 588 -7.85 -2.23 14.57
C ALA A 588 -8.27 -0.82 15.03
N GLU A 589 -9.56 -0.51 14.97
CA GLU A 589 -10.09 0.76 15.49
C GLU A 589 -9.94 0.83 17.02
N GLU A 590 -10.27 -0.24 17.73
CA GLU A 590 -10.11 -0.29 19.18
C GLU A 590 -8.65 -0.09 19.58
N LEU A 591 -7.69 -0.72 18.89
CA LEU A 591 -6.26 -0.52 19.13
C LEU A 591 -5.87 0.97 19.01
N THR A 592 -6.38 1.65 17.98
CA THR A 592 -6.14 3.08 17.79
C THR A 592 -6.73 3.90 18.94
N GLN A 593 -7.92 3.56 19.42
CA GLN A 593 -8.53 4.22 20.57
C GLN A 593 -7.76 3.96 21.87
N GLN A 594 -7.22 2.77 22.05
CA GLN A 594 -6.38 2.44 23.21
C GLN A 594 -5.10 3.30 23.19
N VAL A 595 -4.43 3.43 22.04
CA VAL A 595 -3.27 4.32 21.90
C VAL A 595 -3.62 5.77 22.25
N LYS A 596 -4.79 6.26 21.83
CA LYS A 596 -5.29 7.60 22.21
C LYS A 596 -5.52 7.75 23.71
N ARG A 597 -6.10 6.74 24.36
CA ARG A 597 -6.33 6.73 25.84
C ARG A 597 -4.99 6.74 26.58
N MET A 598 -4.07 5.87 26.23
CA MET A 598 -2.76 5.77 26.86
C MET A 598 -1.96 7.08 26.75
N ARG A 599 -1.98 7.71 25.58
CA ARG A 599 -1.37 9.04 25.41
C ARG A 599 -1.96 10.06 26.36
N ARG A 600 -3.30 10.09 26.51
CA ARG A 600 -3.98 11.00 27.42
C ARG A 600 -3.62 10.74 28.88
N ASP A 601 -3.43 9.46 29.22
CA ASP A 601 -3.11 9.01 30.59
C ASP A 601 -1.59 9.09 30.87
N GLY A 602 -0.77 9.56 29.93
CA GLY A 602 0.68 9.77 30.10
C GLY A 602 1.49 8.48 30.13
N LEU A 603 0.93 7.38 29.62
CA LEU A 603 1.58 6.07 29.54
C LEU A 603 2.55 5.99 28.35
N SER A 604 3.54 5.12 28.44
CA SER A 604 4.52 4.82 27.40
C SER A 604 4.22 3.51 26.66
N PRO A 605 4.88 3.22 25.53
CA PRO A 605 4.76 1.91 24.89
C PRO A 605 5.12 0.73 25.80
N LYS A 606 5.96 0.92 26.81
CA LYS A 606 6.37 -0.12 27.77
C LYS A 606 5.36 -0.36 28.89
N ASP A 607 4.57 0.66 29.24
CA ASP A 607 3.54 0.56 30.28
C ASP A 607 2.29 -0.19 29.83
N PHE A 608 2.42 -0.91 28.78
CA PHE A 608 1.38 -1.31 27.90
C PHE A 608 0.91 -2.74 28.16
N GLY A 609 -0.32 -2.87 28.62
CA GLY A 609 -1.13 -4.05 28.36
C GLY A 609 -2.07 -3.77 27.21
N LEU A 610 -1.60 -3.76 25.95
CA LEU A 610 -2.51 -3.67 24.80
C LEU A 610 -3.39 -4.91 24.75
N TYR A 611 -4.67 -4.65 24.80
CA TYR A 611 -5.66 -5.68 24.55
C TYR A 611 -5.98 -5.69 23.06
N VAL A 612 -5.98 -6.86 22.49
CA VAL A 612 -6.50 -7.07 21.13
C VAL A 612 -7.73 -7.95 21.26
N LEU A 613 -8.83 -7.48 20.70
CA LEU A 613 -10.08 -8.22 20.69
C LEU A 613 -9.87 -9.58 20.03
N SER A 614 -10.03 -10.67 20.79
CA SER A 614 -9.95 -12.04 20.23
C SER A 614 -11.30 -12.43 19.65
N HIS A 615 -11.29 -13.14 18.52
CA HIS A 615 -12.52 -13.67 17.93
C HIS A 615 -12.97 -14.94 18.66
N PRO A 616 -14.26 -15.07 19.06
CA PRO A 616 -14.73 -16.24 19.81
C PRO A 616 -14.57 -17.58 19.07
N ASP A 617 -14.58 -17.56 17.73
CA ASP A 617 -14.62 -18.76 16.90
C ASP A 617 -13.30 -19.07 16.15
N SER A 618 -12.17 -19.15 16.84
CA SER A 618 -10.91 -19.68 16.25
C SER A 618 -10.14 -18.80 15.27
N LEU A 619 -10.46 -17.53 15.08
CA LEU A 619 -9.62 -16.62 14.31
C LEU A 619 -8.42 -16.19 15.17
N LEU A 620 -7.22 -16.37 14.65
CA LEU A 620 -5.98 -16.03 15.36
C LEU A 620 -5.57 -14.60 15.04
N ILE A 621 -5.30 -13.81 16.06
CA ILE A 621 -4.82 -12.43 15.92
C ILE A 621 -3.53 -12.39 15.07
N THR A 622 -2.60 -13.30 15.34
CA THR A 622 -1.41 -13.55 14.54
C THR A 622 -0.99 -15.02 14.72
N ALA A 623 0.09 -15.45 14.08
CA ALA A 623 0.58 -16.81 14.26
C ALA A 623 0.89 -17.12 15.73
N ALA A 624 0.50 -18.27 16.24
CA ALA A 624 0.65 -18.66 17.65
C ALA A 624 2.10 -18.52 18.17
N ASN A 625 3.10 -18.70 17.30
CA ASN A 625 4.51 -18.50 17.65
C ASN A 625 4.90 -17.02 17.79
N LYS A 626 4.08 -16.07 17.34
CA LYS A 626 4.27 -14.63 17.54
C LYS A 626 3.53 -14.10 18.77
N MET A 627 2.58 -14.85 19.33
CA MET A 627 1.71 -14.47 20.47
C MET A 627 2.23 -14.99 21.82
N ARG A 628 3.46 -15.41 21.92
CA ARG A 628 3.97 -16.14 23.11
C ARG A 628 3.96 -15.37 24.41
N PHE A 629 3.94 -14.06 24.33
CA PHE A 629 3.93 -13.15 25.47
C PHE A 629 2.55 -12.53 25.73
N SER A 630 1.51 -12.97 25.01
CA SER A 630 0.14 -12.54 25.27
C SER A 630 -0.55 -13.51 26.21
N GLU A 631 -1.34 -12.97 27.12
CA GLU A 631 -2.27 -13.71 27.96
C GLU A 631 -3.70 -13.44 27.47
N GLU A 632 -4.54 -14.46 27.48
CA GLU A 632 -5.97 -14.30 27.20
C GLU A 632 -6.68 -13.90 28.48
N ILE A 633 -7.29 -12.72 28.48
CA ILE A 633 -8.08 -12.22 29.60
C ILE A 633 -9.51 -12.03 29.16
N THR A 634 -10.43 -12.48 30.03
CA THR A 634 -11.85 -12.21 29.87
C THR A 634 -12.16 -10.90 30.60
N VAL A 635 -12.63 -9.91 29.87
CA VAL A 635 -13.14 -8.67 30.44
C VAL A 635 -14.64 -8.87 30.67
N GLU A 636 -15.07 -8.95 31.95
CA GLU A 636 -16.48 -9.04 32.34
C GLU A 636 -17.20 -7.68 32.23
#